data_9e1a90b8f9593b6aca0af0c9d4ab44cd
#
_entry.id   9e1a90b8f9593b6aca0af0c9d4ab44cd
#
_cell.length_a   1.000
_cell.length_b   1.000
_cell.length_c   1.000
_cell.angle_alpha   90.00
_cell.angle_beta   90.00
_cell.angle_gamma   90.00
#
_symmetry.space_group_name_H-M   'P 1'
#
loop_
_entity.id
_entity.type
_entity.pdbx_description
1 polymer ?
#
loop_
_entity_poly.entity_id
_entity_poly.type
_entity_poly.pdbx_seq_one_letter_code
_entity_poly.pdbx_strand_id
1 'polypeptide(L)'
;MKQILKKFFGFDTFLPLQEDVIKHTMNGSDSLILMPTGGGKSLCFQMSALMMEGMAVIVSPLISLMKDQVENLRLNGIAAEALNSSNDEDHNRYIINRCVEGKVKLLYISPERLVGSTVRILQKIRICLFAIDEAHCISNWGHDFRPEYTQLGQLKQLFPNVPIMALTATADKITKEDILVQLYIKGAKTFISSFDRPNLSLDVKRGLSAREKFRSIQELILRHPNESGIIYCLARKTTEKLAEKLKKAGISVGVYHAGLPNLDRNQIQDDFINDRIQVICATIAFGMGIDKSNVRFVVHYNLPKSIESFYQEIGRGGRDGLPCETVLFYNLQDIITLRRFVDESGQQEINMDKLQRMQEYAESQVCRRRILLNYFGETSDHSCGNCDICQTPPSMFDGTIIVQKALSAIARTNENIGFTIVIDILRGVLSQDVVANNYQQIKTFGVGKDISVRDWHDYLLQMLQMGFFEIAYNEDRHLHITPLGHEVLIGNKTVQLAEINREDFSVRAQRRKEKERRQQAMAESKSSENIELFNRLNDIRKKVASQFSKPPYMIMPDRSLHELASYKPTTVKAFGDIFGIGEYKALLYSKYFIDVIKGYVTSPDKEPIPATVDSSKSQEGQTNYMEEQKLLHANAYSKWNEEEEKKLVEYYSQGKSVTEIAAILRRNEGGISSRIKKMGLISKEEVDPVAVPINKENEKWFGDYEVELGQLYEQKAIIEERIQNLRSIIIQQMETHNNESLASSKFTITYYPSRITMQFDSKKFKDENEELYSSYCIPKEKKASIVIKLNKKE
;
A
#
# COMPACT_ATOMS: atom_id res chain seq x y z
N MET A 1 7.13 -30.83 18.97
CA MET A 1 6.72 -29.60 18.27
C MET A 1 7.46 -28.39 18.82
N LYS A 2 7.30 -27.99 20.10
CA LYS A 2 7.98 -26.81 20.70
C LYS A 2 9.51 -26.86 20.64
N GLN A 3 10.10 -28.05 20.82
CA GLN A 3 11.56 -28.25 20.69
C GLN A 3 12.06 -27.94 19.27
N ILE A 4 11.35 -28.39 18.24
CA ILE A 4 11.68 -28.11 16.83
C ILE A 4 11.51 -26.61 16.54
N LEU A 5 10.43 -25.99 17.06
CA LEU A 5 10.19 -24.55 16.95
C LEU A 5 11.36 -23.75 17.55
N LYS A 6 11.78 -24.08 18.77
CA LYS A 6 12.93 -23.41 19.42
C LYS A 6 14.22 -23.65 18.66
N LYS A 7 14.47 -24.90 18.26
CA LYS A 7 15.71 -25.28 17.58
C LYS A 7 15.95 -24.56 16.28
N PHE A 8 14.96 -24.52 15.38
CA PHE A 8 15.12 -23.96 14.05
C PHE A 8 14.76 -22.48 13.97
N PHE A 9 13.74 -22.04 14.72
CA PHE A 9 13.19 -20.67 14.58
C PHE A 9 13.46 -19.79 15.79
N GLY A 10 13.92 -20.34 16.92
CA GLY A 10 14.22 -19.58 18.14
C GLY A 10 12.99 -19.08 18.90
N PHE A 11 11.81 -19.62 18.63
CA PHE A 11 10.56 -19.26 19.30
C PHE A 11 10.20 -20.27 20.40
N ASP A 12 9.75 -19.78 21.55
CA ASP A 12 9.34 -20.62 22.68
C ASP A 12 7.88 -21.09 22.60
N THR A 13 7.03 -20.28 21.95
CA THR A 13 5.59 -20.51 21.84
C THR A 13 5.09 -20.23 20.44
N PHE A 14 4.03 -20.93 20.08
CA PHE A 14 3.29 -20.64 18.85
C PHE A 14 2.38 -19.40 19.04
N LEU A 15 2.14 -18.68 17.96
CA LEU A 15 1.05 -17.71 17.90
C LEU A 15 -0.31 -18.44 17.92
N PRO A 16 -1.40 -17.76 18.29
CA PRO A 16 -2.73 -18.36 18.28
C PRO A 16 -3.03 -19.10 16.98
N LEU A 17 -3.68 -20.24 17.05
CA LEU A 17 -4.06 -21.16 15.96
C LEU A 17 -2.91 -21.88 15.24
N GLN A 18 -1.66 -21.44 15.31
CA GLN A 18 -0.57 -22.11 14.59
C GLN A 18 -0.42 -23.59 14.99
N GLU A 19 -0.45 -23.88 16.30
CA GLU A 19 -0.33 -25.24 16.81
C GLU A 19 -1.47 -26.14 16.35
N ASP A 20 -2.71 -25.61 16.33
CA ASP A 20 -3.89 -26.35 15.88
C ASP A 20 -3.86 -26.63 14.38
N VAL A 21 -3.43 -25.66 13.56
CA VAL A 21 -3.22 -25.84 12.12
C VAL A 21 -2.20 -26.93 11.85
N ILE A 22 -1.05 -26.89 12.52
CA ILE A 22 0.02 -27.87 12.33
C ILE A 22 -0.47 -29.29 12.70
N LYS A 23 -1.14 -29.46 13.86
CA LYS A 23 -1.72 -30.71 14.27
C LYS A 23 -2.75 -31.26 13.29
N HIS A 24 -3.63 -30.39 12.79
CA HIS A 24 -4.65 -30.72 11.79
C HIS A 24 -4.01 -31.24 10.49
N THR A 25 -3.01 -30.54 10.00
CA THR A 25 -2.28 -30.92 8.77
C THR A 25 -1.53 -32.23 8.95
N MET A 26 -0.89 -32.44 10.10
CA MET A 26 -0.18 -33.71 10.44
C MET A 26 -1.14 -34.90 10.43
N ASN A 27 -2.41 -34.72 10.69
CA ASN A 27 -3.44 -35.76 10.59
C ASN A 27 -3.87 -36.04 9.13
N GLY A 28 -3.23 -35.43 8.13
CA GLY A 28 -3.53 -35.66 6.72
C GLY A 28 -4.77 -34.92 6.21
N SER A 29 -5.26 -33.90 6.93
CA SER A 29 -6.48 -33.21 6.62
C SER A 29 -6.22 -31.88 5.89
N ASP A 30 -7.08 -31.56 4.91
CA ASP A 30 -7.04 -30.29 4.17
C ASP A 30 -7.44 -29.13 5.06
N SER A 31 -6.88 -27.95 4.80
CA SER A 31 -7.16 -26.74 5.57
C SER A 31 -7.14 -25.47 4.72
N LEU A 32 -8.01 -24.52 5.07
CA LEU A 32 -7.96 -23.14 4.61
C LEU A 32 -7.56 -22.24 5.78
N ILE A 33 -6.49 -21.47 5.63
CA ILE A 33 -5.91 -20.66 6.70
C ILE A 33 -5.97 -19.19 6.31
N LEU A 34 -6.71 -18.42 7.10
CA LEU A 34 -6.78 -16.97 7.02
C LEU A 34 -6.02 -16.38 8.20
N MET A 35 -4.88 -15.80 7.91
CA MET A 35 -4.05 -15.10 8.90
C MET A 35 -3.51 -13.81 8.28
N PRO A 36 -3.47 -12.70 9.03
CA PRO A 36 -2.94 -11.44 8.53
C PRO A 36 -1.48 -11.56 8.06
N THR A 37 -1.03 -10.61 7.26
CA THR A 37 0.40 -10.47 6.95
C THR A 37 1.17 -10.25 8.26
N GLY A 38 2.25 -11.02 8.46
CA GLY A 38 2.97 -11.04 9.73
C GLY A 38 2.35 -11.95 10.81
N GLY A 39 1.20 -12.60 10.56
CA GLY A 39 0.57 -13.57 11.47
C GLY A 39 1.24 -14.95 11.52
N GLY A 40 2.36 -15.11 10.80
CA GLY A 40 3.16 -16.36 10.85
C GLY A 40 2.60 -17.51 10.00
N LYS A 41 1.88 -17.20 8.90
CA LYS A 41 1.39 -18.21 7.94
C LYS A 41 2.46 -19.20 7.50
N SER A 42 3.63 -18.68 7.12
CA SER A 42 4.73 -19.53 6.62
C SER A 42 5.18 -20.56 7.65
N LEU A 43 5.16 -20.20 8.93
CA LEU A 43 5.56 -21.12 10.00
C LEU A 43 4.63 -22.35 10.08
N CYS A 44 3.35 -22.20 9.74
CA CYS A 44 2.38 -23.31 9.76
C CYS A 44 2.82 -24.44 8.82
N PHE A 45 3.10 -24.15 7.54
CA PHE A 45 3.54 -25.18 6.61
C PHE A 45 5.01 -25.59 6.80
N GLN A 46 5.88 -24.68 7.22
CA GLN A 46 7.28 -24.99 7.51
C GLN A 46 7.40 -25.98 8.66
N MET A 47 6.68 -25.74 9.75
CA MET A 47 6.66 -26.65 10.89
C MET A 47 5.99 -27.99 10.55
N SER A 48 4.86 -27.98 9.83
CA SER A 48 4.22 -29.21 9.34
C SER A 48 5.19 -30.03 8.49
N ALA A 49 5.90 -29.40 7.56
CA ALA A 49 6.91 -30.05 6.75
C ALA A 49 8.01 -30.72 7.60
N LEU A 50 8.55 -30.00 8.59
CA LEU A 50 9.61 -30.52 9.46
C LEU A 50 9.16 -31.70 10.33
N MET A 51 7.88 -31.79 10.65
CA MET A 51 7.27 -32.80 11.48
C MET A 51 6.81 -34.06 10.71
N MET A 52 6.57 -33.98 9.42
CA MET A 52 6.06 -35.03 8.55
C MET A 52 7.19 -35.68 7.75
N GLU A 53 7.08 -36.95 7.40
CA GLU A 53 8.04 -37.61 6.50
C GLU A 53 7.74 -37.27 5.04
N GLY A 54 8.79 -36.98 4.25
CA GLY A 54 8.72 -36.64 2.85
C GLY A 54 8.99 -35.13 2.63
N MET A 55 8.77 -34.67 1.42
CA MET A 55 9.01 -33.30 0.97
C MET A 55 7.70 -32.52 0.95
N ALA A 56 7.69 -31.29 1.45
CA ALA A 56 6.59 -30.36 1.24
C ALA A 56 6.80 -29.53 -0.04
N VAL A 57 5.73 -29.32 -0.78
CA VAL A 57 5.71 -28.48 -1.99
C VAL A 57 4.93 -27.23 -1.69
N ILE A 58 5.58 -26.07 -1.81
CA ILE A 58 5.01 -24.76 -1.54
C ILE A 58 4.81 -24.02 -2.84
N VAL A 59 3.55 -23.80 -3.22
CA VAL A 59 3.19 -23.01 -4.40
C VAL A 59 3.11 -21.55 -4.01
N SER A 60 3.92 -20.70 -4.65
CA SER A 60 3.93 -19.26 -4.39
C SER A 60 3.95 -18.48 -5.71
N PRO A 61 3.21 -17.34 -5.79
CA PRO A 61 3.08 -16.58 -7.04
C PRO A 61 4.29 -15.69 -7.35
N LEU A 62 5.25 -15.58 -6.43
CA LEU A 62 6.29 -14.56 -6.50
C LEU A 62 7.68 -15.16 -6.30
N ILE A 63 8.50 -15.06 -7.34
CA ILE A 63 9.87 -15.58 -7.38
C ILE A 63 10.75 -14.91 -6.31
N SER A 64 10.61 -13.60 -6.10
CA SER A 64 11.36 -12.86 -5.06
C SER A 64 11.06 -13.37 -3.66
N LEU A 65 9.76 -13.60 -3.34
CA LEU A 65 9.34 -14.14 -2.05
C LEU A 65 9.87 -15.56 -1.83
N MET A 66 9.81 -16.41 -2.88
CA MET A 66 10.38 -17.76 -2.80
C MET A 66 11.88 -17.73 -2.47
N LYS A 67 12.63 -16.84 -3.11
CA LYS A 67 14.06 -16.66 -2.86
C LYS A 67 14.33 -16.30 -1.40
N ASP A 68 13.64 -15.28 -0.89
CA ASP A 68 13.80 -14.82 0.50
C ASP A 68 13.43 -15.89 1.51
N GLN A 69 12.34 -16.63 1.28
CA GLN A 69 11.89 -17.72 2.14
C GLN A 69 12.90 -18.88 2.15
N VAL A 70 13.40 -19.29 0.98
CA VAL A 70 14.41 -20.36 0.85
C VAL A 70 15.71 -19.96 1.55
N GLU A 71 16.16 -18.72 1.36
CA GLU A 71 17.37 -18.23 2.03
C GLU A 71 17.22 -18.21 3.56
N ASN A 72 16.09 -17.75 4.07
CA ASN A 72 15.79 -17.78 5.51
C ASN A 72 15.79 -19.20 6.07
N LEU A 73 15.18 -20.15 5.36
CA LEU A 73 15.17 -21.57 5.78
C LEU A 73 16.58 -22.16 5.81
N ARG A 74 17.40 -21.88 4.81
CA ARG A 74 18.80 -22.33 4.75
C ARG A 74 19.62 -21.74 5.89
N LEU A 75 19.39 -20.45 6.25
CA LEU A 75 20.03 -19.81 7.41
C LEU A 75 19.61 -20.42 8.76
N ASN A 76 18.46 -21.07 8.79
CA ASN A 76 17.99 -21.83 9.95
C ASN A 76 18.43 -23.30 9.89
N GLY A 77 19.26 -23.71 8.93
CA GLY A 77 19.74 -25.08 8.76
C GLY A 77 18.73 -26.04 8.14
N ILE A 78 17.71 -25.53 7.44
CA ILE A 78 16.65 -26.33 6.80
C ILE A 78 16.92 -26.45 5.30
N ALA A 79 16.88 -27.66 4.77
CA ALA A 79 17.10 -27.93 3.34
C ALA A 79 15.89 -27.49 2.52
N ALA A 80 16.01 -26.32 1.86
CA ALA A 80 14.97 -25.75 1.02
C ALA A 80 15.54 -25.36 -0.36
N GLU A 81 14.73 -25.49 -1.42
CA GLU A 81 15.06 -25.11 -2.80
C GLU A 81 13.89 -24.37 -3.45
N ALA A 82 14.21 -23.57 -4.51
CA ALA A 82 13.20 -22.86 -5.29
C ALA A 82 13.29 -23.24 -6.78
N LEU A 83 12.20 -23.74 -7.34
CA LEU A 83 12.05 -24.09 -8.74
C LEU A 83 11.17 -23.05 -9.46
N ASN A 84 11.76 -22.22 -10.30
CA ASN A 84 11.05 -21.12 -10.95
C ASN A 84 11.61 -20.82 -12.35
N SER A 85 10.98 -19.88 -13.06
CA SER A 85 11.35 -19.53 -14.44
C SER A 85 12.60 -18.65 -14.56
N SER A 86 13.08 -18.06 -13.46
CA SER A 86 14.30 -17.24 -13.50
C SER A 86 15.59 -18.05 -13.34
N ASN A 87 15.49 -19.33 -12.95
CA ASN A 87 16.61 -20.24 -12.92
C ASN A 87 16.92 -20.74 -14.35
N ASP A 88 18.20 -21.00 -14.66
CA ASP A 88 18.56 -21.71 -15.85
C ASP A 88 18.11 -23.20 -15.80
N GLU A 89 18.04 -23.84 -16.94
CA GLU A 89 17.56 -25.22 -17.08
C GLU A 89 18.45 -26.23 -16.35
N ASP A 90 19.76 -26.01 -16.31
CA ASP A 90 20.71 -26.91 -15.64
C ASP A 90 20.56 -26.81 -14.12
N HIS A 91 20.37 -25.62 -13.59
CA HIS A 91 20.09 -25.42 -12.17
C HIS A 91 18.75 -26.04 -11.77
N ASN A 92 17.70 -25.87 -12.58
CA ASN A 92 16.42 -26.52 -12.34
C ASN A 92 16.54 -28.04 -12.34
N ARG A 93 17.32 -28.61 -13.26
CA ARG A 93 17.61 -30.06 -13.32
C ARG A 93 18.36 -30.54 -12.07
N TYR A 94 19.35 -29.76 -11.63
CA TYR A 94 20.07 -30.03 -10.38
C TYR A 94 19.13 -30.07 -9.17
N ILE A 95 18.21 -29.07 -9.03
CA ILE A 95 17.22 -29.04 -7.96
C ILE A 95 16.32 -30.29 -7.99
N ILE A 96 15.82 -30.67 -9.18
CA ILE A 96 14.96 -31.83 -9.36
C ILE A 96 15.68 -33.11 -8.90
N ASN A 97 16.93 -33.30 -9.29
CA ASN A 97 17.73 -34.45 -8.87
C ASN A 97 17.87 -34.51 -7.35
N ARG A 98 18.13 -33.38 -6.68
CA ARG A 98 18.18 -33.31 -5.20
C ARG A 98 16.84 -33.67 -4.54
N CYS A 99 15.70 -33.26 -5.18
CA CYS A 99 14.38 -33.64 -4.70
C CYS A 99 14.18 -35.18 -4.79
N VAL A 100 14.57 -35.80 -5.91
CA VAL A 100 14.48 -37.28 -6.11
C VAL A 100 15.38 -38.02 -5.12
N GLU A 101 16.56 -37.48 -4.82
CA GLU A 101 17.49 -38.05 -3.82
C GLU A 101 17.02 -37.82 -2.37
N GLY A 102 15.88 -37.16 -2.13
CA GLY A 102 15.37 -36.89 -0.79
C GLY A 102 16.19 -35.87 0.01
N LYS A 103 17.03 -35.08 -0.65
CA LYS A 103 17.91 -34.06 -0.04
C LYS A 103 17.21 -32.70 0.16
N VAL A 104 15.96 -32.55 -0.27
CA VAL A 104 15.16 -31.33 -0.14
C VAL A 104 13.97 -31.60 0.78
N LYS A 105 13.78 -30.74 1.78
CA LYS A 105 12.66 -30.85 2.73
C LYS A 105 11.49 -29.96 2.32
N LEU A 106 11.76 -28.75 1.82
CA LEU A 106 10.76 -27.82 1.30
C LEU A 106 11.15 -27.38 -0.11
N LEU A 107 10.27 -27.64 -1.07
CA LEU A 107 10.41 -27.18 -2.45
C LEU A 107 9.41 -26.06 -2.70
N TYR A 108 9.91 -24.84 -2.91
CA TYR A 108 9.10 -23.72 -3.39
C TYR A 108 9.02 -23.78 -4.91
N ILE A 109 7.83 -23.62 -5.46
CA ILE A 109 7.59 -23.72 -6.90
C ILE A 109 6.58 -22.67 -7.37
N SER A 110 6.82 -22.09 -8.53
CA SER A 110 5.84 -21.19 -9.15
C SER A 110 4.71 -22.00 -9.80
N PRO A 111 3.46 -21.46 -9.84
CA PRO A 111 2.32 -22.19 -10.39
C PRO A 111 2.54 -22.62 -11.84
N GLU A 112 3.20 -21.79 -12.67
CA GLU A 112 3.50 -22.07 -14.08
C GLU A 112 4.45 -23.28 -14.23
N ARG A 113 5.34 -23.51 -13.25
CA ARG A 113 6.28 -24.64 -13.25
C ARG A 113 5.68 -25.91 -12.67
N LEU A 114 4.61 -25.81 -11.90
CA LEU A 114 3.93 -26.96 -11.31
C LEU A 114 3.06 -27.73 -12.33
N VAL A 115 2.95 -27.26 -13.56
CA VAL A 115 2.16 -27.89 -14.63
C VAL A 115 3.04 -28.76 -15.52
N GLY A 116 2.47 -29.82 -16.09
CA GLY A 116 3.13 -30.65 -17.11
C GLY A 116 4.14 -31.65 -16.57
N SER A 117 5.38 -31.60 -17.03
CA SER A 117 6.43 -32.59 -16.73
C SER A 117 6.83 -32.64 -15.25
N THR A 118 6.77 -31.50 -14.56
CA THR A 118 7.16 -31.40 -13.15
C THR A 118 6.22 -32.21 -12.26
N VAL A 119 4.91 -32.18 -12.50
CA VAL A 119 3.94 -32.97 -11.72
C VAL A 119 4.23 -34.48 -11.84
N ARG A 120 4.59 -34.97 -13.04
CA ARG A 120 4.95 -36.39 -13.24
C ARG A 120 6.20 -36.81 -12.45
N ILE A 121 7.14 -35.89 -12.23
CA ILE A 121 8.32 -36.14 -11.42
C ILE A 121 7.92 -36.17 -9.95
N LEU A 122 7.07 -35.22 -9.49
CA LEU A 122 6.59 -35.18 -8.12
C LEU A 122 5.81 -36.44 -7.72
N GLN A 123 5.11 -37.08 -8.64
CA GLN A 123 4.45 -38.39 -8.38
C GLN A 123 5.40 -39.52 -8.01
N LYS A 124 6.69 -39.38 -8.33
CA LYS A 124 7.73 -40.36 -7.96
C LYS A 124 8.40 -40.04 -6.63
N ILE A 125 8.05 -38.93 -5.99
CA ILE A 125 8.64 -38.44 -4.75
C ILE A 125 7.60 -38.53 -3.64
N ARG A 126 7.99 -38.88 -2.45
CA ARG A 126 7.10 -38.89 -1.28
C ARG A 126 6.80 -37.44 -0.87
N ILE A 127 5.65 -36.95 -1.27
CA ILE A 127 5.14 -35.62 -0.90
C ILE A 127 4.33 -35.74 0.38
N CYS A 128 4.61 -34.89 1.38
CA CYS A 128 3.89 -34.89 2.66
C CYS A 128 2.81 -33.78 2.73
N LEU A 129 2.96 -32.68 1.96
CA LEU A 129 2.09 -31.52 2.05
C LEU A 129 2.18 -30.70 0.76
N PHE A 130 1.05 -30.22 0.27
CA PHE A 130 0.98 -29.06 -0.65
C PHE A 130 0.52 -27.83 0.13
N ALA A 131 1.36 -26.79 0.18
CA ALA A 131 0.99 -25.50 0.73
C ALA A 131 0.79 -24.52 -0.43
N ILE A 132 -0.40 -23.93 -0.53
CA ILE A 132 -0.75 -22.97 -1.58
C ILE A 132 -0.78 -21.59 -0.91
N ASP A 133 0.31 -20.87 -1.07
CA ASP A 133 0.44 -19.49 -0.56
C ASP A 133 -0.30 -18.51 -1.47
N GLU A 134 -0.78 -17.40 -0.87
CA GLU A 134 -1.64 -16.40 -1.52
C GLU A 134 -2.82 -17.04 -2.28
N ALA A 135 -3.50 -17.99 -1.65
CA ALA A 135 -4.57 -18.79 -2.25
C ALA A 135 -5.72 -17.95 -2.83
N HIS A 136 -5.88 -16.67 -2.40
CA HIS A 136 -6.83 -15.74 -3.00
C HIS A 136 -6.60 -15.48 -4.50
N CYS A 137 -5.38 -15.77 -5.01
CA CYS A 137 -5.07 -15.66 -6.43
C CYS A 137 -5.86 -16.65 -7.31
N ILE A 138 -6.47 -17.69 -6.73
CA ILE A 138 -7.29 -18.65 -7.47
C ILE A 138 -8.68 -18.10 -7.81
N SER A 139 -9.14 -17.11 -7.06
CA SER A 139 -10.49 -16.56 -7.13
C SER A 139 -10.57 -15.33 -8.02
N ASN A 140 -11.54 -15.30 -8.91
CA ASN A 140 -11.88 -14.11 -9.70
C ASN A 140 -12.34 -12.92 -8.83
N TRP A 141 -12.83 -13.19 -7.62
CA TRP A 141 -13.25 -12.20 -6.64
C TRP A 141 -12.08 -11.70 -5.79
N GLY A 142 -10.95 -12.40 -5.85
CA GLY A 142 -9.70 -11.99 -5.21
C GLY A 142 -9.16 -10.67 -5.79
N HIS A 143 -8.31 -10.00 -5.04
CA HIS A 143 -7.73 -8.72 -5.47
C HIS A 143 -6.52 -8.86 -6.45
N ASP A 144 -6.01 -10.08 -6.64
CA ASP A 144 -4.89 -10.43 -7.55
C ASP A 144 -5.14 -11.80 -8.20
N PHE A 145 -6.18 -11.91 -9.01
CA PHE A 145 -6.49 -13.14 -9.73
C PHE A 145 -5.38 -13.54 -10.70
N ARG A 146 -5.01 -14.82 -10.68
CA ARG A 146 -4.01 -15.43 -11.58
C ARG A 146 -4.55 -16.70 -12.22
N PRO A 147 -4.71 -16.73 -13.54
CA PRO A 147 -5.27 -17.89 -14.26
C PRO A 147 -4.52 -19.19 -13.98
N GLU A 148 -3.20 -19.12 -13.74
CA GLU A 148 -2.36 -20.30 -13.48
C GLU A 148 -2.76 -21.01 -12.17
N TYR A 149 -3.30 -20.26 -11.20
CA TYR A 149 -3.76 -20.84 -9.92
C TYR A 149 -4.98 -21.74 -10.08
N THR A 150 -5.83 -21.53 -11.09
CA THR A 150 -7.02 -22.37 -11.31
C THR A 150 -6.65 -23.82 -11.63
N GLN A 151 -5.45 -24.06 -12.15
CA GLN A 151 -4.95 -25.40 -12.46
C GLN A 151 -4.52 -26.19 -11.22
N LEU A 152 -4.34 -25.51 -10.07
CA LEU A 152 -3.89 -26.17 -8.83
C LEU A 152 -4.92 -27.13 -8.24
N GLY A 153 -6.20 -27.02 -8.60
CA GLY A 153 -7.23 -27.99 -8.26
C GLY A 153 -6.88 -29.43 -8.69
N GLN A 154 -6.11 -29.61 -9.78
CA GLN A 154 -5.64 -30.93 -10.23
C GLN A 154 -4.77 -31.65 -9.20
N LEU A 155 -4.10 -30.91 -8.29
CA LEU A 155 -3.26 -31.53 -7.26
C LEU A 155 -4.04 -32.51 -6.38
N LYS A 156 -5.27 -32.16 -6.01
CA LYS A 156 -6.10 -33.05 -5.18
C LYS A 156 -6.50 -34.33 -5.91
N GLN A 157 -6.66 -34.27 -7.22
CA GLN A 157 -6.98 -35.46 -8.05
C GLN A 157 -5.74 -36.34 -8.24
N LEU A 158 -4.57 -35.75 -8.43
CA LEU A 158 -3.32 -36.48 -8.69
C LEU A 158 -2.65 -37.01 -7.41
N PHE A 159 -2.92 -36.37 -6.27
CA PHE A 159 -2.37 -36.71 -4.95
C PHE A 159 -3.48 -36.75 -3.89
N PRO A 160 -4.46 -37.67 -3.99
CA PRO A 160 -5.66 -37.67 -3.15
C PRO A 160 -5.37 -37.78 -1.64
N ASN A 161 -4.29 -38.44 -1.27
CA ASN A 161 -3.90 -38.68 0.12
C ASN A 161 -2.97 -37.62 0.71
N VAL A 162 -2.54 -36.66 -0.08
CA VAL A 162 -1.68 -35.56 0.39
C VAL A 162 -2.54 -34.38 0.81
N PRO A 163 -2.40 -33.86 2.06
CA PRO A 163 -3.16 -32.72 2.50
C PRO A 163 -2.78 -31.45 1.71
N ILE A 164 -3.79 -30.64 1.44
CA ILE A 164 -3.63 -29.29 0.89
C ILE A 164 -3.86 -28.27 2.00
N MET A 165 -2.90 -27.38 2.18
CA MET A 165 -2.98 -26.24 3.06
C MET A 165 -3.06 -24.96 2.21
N ALA A 166 -4.24 -24.38 2.06
CA ALA A 166 -4.43 -23.12 1.37
C ALA A 166 -4.27 -21.96 2.36
N LEU A 167 -3.42 -20.96 2.05
CA LEU A 167 -3.12 -19.85 2.96
C LEU A 167 -3.34 -18.51 2.26
N THR A 168 -3.97 -17.56 2.95
CA THR A 168 -4.11 -16.19 2.47
C THR A 168 -4.17 -15.21 3.63
N ALA A 169 -3.79 -13.95 3.36
CA ALA A 169 -3.93 -12.86 4.33
C ALA A 169 -5.29 -12.18 4.25
N THR A 170 -5.96 -12.25 3.11
CA THR A 170 -7.16 -11.49 2.80
C THR A 170 -8.11 -12.34 1.98
N ALA A 171 -9.27 -12.66 2.53
CA ALA A 171 -10.36 -13.26 1.78
C ALA A 171 -11.68 -12.91 2.48
N ASP A 172 -12.60 -12.34 1.73
CA ASP A 172 -13.99 -12.19 2.14
C ASP A 172 -14.73 -13.53 2.06
N LYS A 173 -16.02 -13.57 2.41
CA LYS A 173 -16.82 -14.78 2.45
C LYS A 173 -16.87 -15.48 1.09
N ILE A 174 -17.05 -14.71 0.01
CA ILE A 174 -17.16 -15.22 -1.36
C ILE A 174 -15.83 -15.83 -1.82
N THR A 175 -14.74 -15.11 -1.61
CA THR A 175 -13.39 -15.60 -1.97
C THR A 175 -13.03 -16.88 -1.20
N LYS A 176 -13.43 -17.01 0.08
CA LYS A 176 -13.22 -18.24 0.87
C LYS A 176 -13.90 -19.45 0.27
N GLU A 177 -15.18 -19.32 -0.08
CA GLU A 177 -15.96 -20.37 -0.69
C GLU A 177 -15.37 -20.77 -2.05
N ASP A 178 -14.98 -19.79 -2.87
CA ASP A 178 -14.40 -20.03 -4.18
C ASP A 178 -13.05 -20.77 -4.08
N ILE A 179 -12.16 -20.40 -3.16
CA ILE A 179 -10.91 -21.13 -2.89
C ILE A 179 -11.19 -22.60 -2.60
N LEU A 180 -12.15 -22.92 -1.72
CA LEU A 180 -12.48 -24.29 -1.34
C LEU A 180 -13.03 -25.09 -2.53
N VAL A 181 -13.82 -24.44 -3.39
CA VAL A 181 -14.36 -25.06 -4.60
C VAL A 181 -13.28 -25.32 -5.64
N GLN A 182 -12.50 -24.33 -5.97
CA GLN A 182 -11.47 -24.39 -7.03
C GLN A 182 -10.33 -25.37 -6.70
N LEU A 183 -9.98 -25.51 -5.43
CA LEU A 183 -8.98 -26.49 -4.98
C LEU A 183 -9.52 -27.90 -4.71
N TYR A 184 -10.82 -28.13 -4.91
CA TYR A 184 -11.51 -29.40 -4.60
C TYR A 184 -11.35 -29.85 -3.12
N ILE A 185 -11.32 -28.90 -2.18
CA ILE A 185 -11.20 -29.14 -0.74
C ILE A 185 -12.41 -28.61 0.05
N LYS A 186 -13.63 -28.79 -0.48
CA LYS A 186 -14.87 -28.29 0.14
C LYS A 186 -15.08 -28.75 1.60
N GLY A 187 -14.50 -29.88 2.01
CA GLY A 187 -14.54 -30.39 3.38
C GLY A 187 -13.41 -29.89 4.29
N ALA A 188 -12.53 -29.00 3.79
CA ALA A 188 -11.40 -28.50 4.55
C ALA A 188 -11.84 -27.66 5.75
N LYS A 189 -11.13 -27.84 6.88
CA LYS A 189 -11.35 -27.00 8.05
C LYS A 189 -10.78 -25.61 7.81
N THR A 190 -11.59 -24.59 8.06
CA THR A 190 -11.17 -23.20 7.98
C THR A 190 -10.67 -22.71 9.34
N PHE A 191 -9.45 -22.17 9.36
CA PHE A 191 -8.83 -21.53 10.51
C PHE A 191 -8.72 -20.04 10.24
N ILE A 192 -9.34 -19.23 11.08
CA ILE A 192 -9.33 -17.77 10.95
C ILE A 192 -8.65 -17.18 12.18
N SER A 193 -7.48 -16.58 11.99
CA SER A 193 -6.82 -15.78 13.03
C SER A 193 -7.40 -14.38 13.05
N SER A 194 -7.32 -13.71 14.20
CA SER A 194 -7.68 -12.31 14.28
C SER A 194 -6.89 -11.48 13.26
N PHE A 195 -7.59 -10.57 12.60
CA PHE A 195 -6.99 -9.56 11.72
C PHE A 195 -6.44 -8.37 12.50
N ASP A 196 -6.54 -8.39 13.83
CA ASP A 196 -6.01 -7.31 14.66
C ASP A 196 -4.48 -7.30 14.66
N ARG A 197 -3.95 -6.12 14.36
CA ARG A 197 -2.51 -5.80 14.42
C ARG A 197 -2.32 -4.62 15.40
N PRO A 198 -2.36 -4.86 16.72
CA PRO A 198 -2.34 -3.79 17.74
C PRO A 198 -1.08 -2.92 17.67
N ASN A 199 0.01 -3.44 17.15
CA ASN A 199 1.27 -2.72 16.97
C ASN A 199 1.26 -1.69 15.82
N LEU A 200 0.25 -1.70 14.93
CA LEU A 200 0.10 -0.68 13.89
C LEU A 200 -0.75 0.47 14.42
N SER A 201 -0.29 1.70 14.38
CA SER A 201 -1.17 2.87 14.54
C SER A 201 -1.87 3.18 13.21
N LEU A 202 -3.11 3.65 13.28
CA LEU A 202 -3.91 3.94 12.08
C LEU A 202 -4.30 5.41 12.08
N ASP A 203 -3.72 6.18 11.16
CA ASP A 203 -3.93 7.61 11.07
C ASP A 203 -4.41 8.04 9.69
N VAL A 204 -5.51 8.80 9.63
CA VAL A 204 -6.04 9.37 8.40
C VAL A 204 -5.97 10.89 8.44
N LYS A 205 -5.19 11.49 7.55
CA LYS A 205 -5.04 12.94 7.40
C LYS A 205 -5.78 13.42 6.16
N ARG A 206 -6.76 14.30 6.32
CA ARG A 206 -7.66 14.73 5.26
C ARG A 206 -7.37 16.15 4.82
N GLY A 207 -7.60 16.44 3.53
CA GLY A 207 -7.61 17.78 2.97
C GLY A 207 -6.26 18.51 2.94
N LEU A 208 -5.14 17.78 3.16
CA LEU A 208 -3.82 18.39 3.15
C LEU A 208 -3.37 18.70 1.72
N SER A 209 -2.81 19.91 1.54
CA SER A 209 -2.10 20.27 0.32
C SER A 209 -0.82 19.44 0.12
N ALA A 210 -0.29 19.42 -1.09
CA ALA A 210 0.96 18.69 -1.40
C ALA A 210 2.16 19.17 -0.53
N ARG A 211 2.19 20.45 -0.13
CA ARG A 211 3.21 21.02 0.75
C ARG A 211 3.07 20.49 2.19
N GLU A 212 1.84 20.45 2.70
CA GLU A 212 1.55 19.94 4.05
C GLU A 212 1.79 18.42 4.14
N LYS A 213 1.38 17.64 3.11
CA LYS A 213 1.71 16.21 3.01
C LYS A 213 3.22 15.99 3.09
N PHE A 214 3.98 16.75 2.31
CA PHE A 214 5.45 16.66 2.30
C PHE A 214 6.06 16.96 3.67
N ARG A 215 5.63 18.05 4.32
CA ARG A 215 6.06 18.41 5.67
C ARG A 215 5.73 17.31 6.68
N SER A 216 4.49 16.79 6.64
CA SER A 216 4.07 15.69 7.52
C SER A 216 4.91 14.41 7.34
N ILE A 217 5.33 14.11 6.10
CA ILE A 217 6.22 12.99 5.79
C ILE A 217 7.63 13.26 6.36
N GLN A 218 8.17 14.47 6.21
CA GLN A 218 9.48 14.81 6.79
C GLN A 218 9.46 14.70 8.31
N GLU A 219 8.43 15.22 8.96
CA GLU A 219 8.26 15.12 10.42
C GLU A 219 8.17 13.65 10.87
N LEU A 220 7.49 12.79 10.10
CA LEU A 220 7.43 11.36 10.37
C LEU A 220 8.81 10.70 10.26
N ILE A 221 9.55 10.96 9.17
CA ILE A 221 10.88 10.39 8.96
C ILE A 221 11.87 10.85 10.05
N LEU A 222 11.76 12.09 10.50
CA LEU A 222 12.61 12.62 11.59
C LEU A 222 12.32 11.94 12.95
N ARG A 223 11.11 11.46 13.18
CA ARG A 223 10.78 10.66 14.38
C ARG A 223 11.35 9.24 14.31
N HIS A 224 11.72 8.77 13.12
CA HIS A 224 12.23 7.43 12.84
C HIS A 224 13.67 7.49 12.27
N PRO A 225 14.67 8.01 13.02
CA PRO A 225 16.02 8.14 12.54
C PRO A 225 16.64 6.77 12.26
N ASN A 226 17.15 6.56 11.06
CA ASN A 226 17.75 5.30 10.59
C ASN A 226 16.80 4.08 10.58
N GLU A 227 15.51 4.29 10.68
CA GLU A 227 14.50 3.26 10.59
C GLU A 227 13.86 3.23 9.19
N SER A 228 13.51 2.04 8.73
CA SER A 228 13.00 1.84 7.37
C SER A 228 11.52 2.22 7.24
N GLY A 229 11.16 2.86 6.13
CA GLY A 229 9.78 3.22 5.81
C GLY A 229 9.40 3.08 4.35
N ILE A 230 8.11 2.92 4.10
CA ILE A 230 7.53 2.78 2.76
C ILE A 230 6.51 3.90 2.53
N ILE A 231 6.56 4.55 1.36
CA ILE A 231 5.61 5.58 0.94
C ILE A 231 4.96 5.13 -0.37
N TYR A 232 3.69 4.78 -0.33
CA TYR A 232 2.91 4.38 -1.49
C TYR A 232 2.30 5.59 -2.20
N CYS A 233 2.50 5.66 -3.51
CA CYS A 233 1.93 6.68 -4.39
C CYS A 233 1.12 6.01 -5.52
N LEU A 234 0.05 6.66 -5.96
CA LEU A 234 -0.82 6.15 -7.02
C LEU A 234 -0.13 6.17 -8.39
N ALA A 235 0.67 7.20 -8.69
CA ALA A 235 1.25 7.43 -10.00
C ALA A 235 2.79 7.43 -9.97
N ARG A 236 3.43 6.85 -11.02
CA ARG A 236 4.89 6.82 -11.22
C ARG A 236 5.52 8.20 -11.08
N LYS A 237 5.00 9.21 -11.80
CA LYS A 237 5.49 10.61 -11.72
C LYS A 237 5.42 11.21 -10.31
N THR A 238 4.41 10.85 -9.52
CA THR A 238 4.30 11.30 -8.13
C THR A 238 5.37 10.66 -7.26
N THR A 239 5.62 9.37 -7.46
CA THR A 239 6.66 8.60 -6.78
C THR A 239 8.05 9.23 -6.99
N GLU A 240 8.41 9.48 -8.25
CA GLU A 240 9.68 10.10 -8.65
C GLU A 240 9.84 11.50 -8.06
N LYS A 241 8.83 12.38 -8.23
CA LYS A 241 8.86 13.74 -7.71
C LYS A 241 8.95 13.82 -6.19
N LEU A 242 8.28 12.92 -5.48
CA LEU A 242 8.33 12.87 -4.03
C LEU A 242 9.72 12.42 -3.55
N ALA A 243 10.25 11.37 -4.17
CA ALA A 243 11.60 10.87 -3.86
C ALA A 243 12.67 11.92 -4.13
N GLU A 244 12.59 12.66 -5.25
CA GLU A 244 13.52 13.76 -5.55
C GLU A 244 13.50 14.84 -4.45
N LYS A 245 12.29 15.24 -4.00
CA LYS A 245 12.16 16.22 -2.92
C LYS A 245 12.74 15.73 -1.61
N LEU A 246 12.54 14.45 -1.26
CA LEU A 246 13.10 13.85 -0.05
C LEU A 246 14.62 13.71 -0.13
N LYS A 247 15.17 13.34 -1.29
CA LYS A 247 16.63 13.35 -1.54
C LYS A 247 17.25 14.74 -1.36
N LYS A 248 16.58 15.78 -1.89
CA LYS A 248 17.03 17.19 -1.69
C LYS A 248 16.98 17.63 -0.23
N ALA A 249 16.15 16.99 0.59
CA ALA A 249 16.09 17.19 2.04
C ALA A 249 17.09 16.31 2.83
N GLY A 250 18.03 15.63 2.16
CA GLY A 250 19.07 14.82 2.78
C GLY A 250 18.64 13.42 3.21
N ILE A 251 17.46 12.95 2.79
CA ILE A 251 16.94 11.63 3.17
C ILE A 251 17.38 10.59 2.14
N SER A 252 17.89 9.43 2.62
CA SER A 252 18.21 8.28 1.75
C SER A 252 16.94 7.62 1.23
N VAL A 253 16.62 7.85 -0.05
CA VAL A 253 15.33 7.42 -0.66
C VAL A 253 15.55 6.67 -1.96
N GLY A 254 14.85 5.55 -2.13
CA GLY A 254 14.72 4.81 -3.39
C GLY A 254 13.39 5.07 -4.09
N VAL A 255 13.36 4.90 -5.40
CA VAL A 255 12.14 4.96 -6.23
C VAL A 255 11.83 3.56 -6.76
N TYR A 256 10.57 3.09 -6.64
CA TYR A 256 10.19 1.77 -7.14
C TYR A 256 8.83 1.78 -7.85
N HIS A 257 8.81 1.45 -9.12
CA HIS A 257 7.58 1.26 -9.90
C HIS A 257 7.82 0.36 -11.12
N ALA A 258 6.78 -0.18 -11.70
CA ALA A 258 6.85 -1.13 -12.82
C ALA A 258 7.46 -0.54 -14.11
N GLY A 259 7.59 0.78 -14.22
CA GLY A 259 8.24 1.44 -15.37
C GLY A 259 9.77 1.48 -15.30
N LEU A 260 10.38 1.05 -14.19
CA LEU A 260 11.83 0.95 -14.08
C LEU A 260 12.34 -0.36 -14.70
N PRO A 261 13.56 -0.37 -15.27
CA PRO A 261 14.24 -1.59 -15.69
C PRO A 261 14.33 -2.62 -14.55
N ASN A 262 14.32 -3.90 -14.90
CA ASN A 262 14.38 -4.98 -13.90
C ASN A 262 15.64 -4.92 -13.04
N LEU A 263 16.79 -4.58 -13.64
CA LEU A 263 18.05 -4.44 -12.90
C LEU A 263 17.98 -3.35 -11.84
N ASP A 264 17.45 -2.17 -12.20
CA ASP A 264 17.30 -1.05 -11.26
C ASP A 264 16.32 -1.39 -10.14
N ARG A 265 15.20 -2.08 -10.46
CA ARG A 265 14.24 -2.53 -9.46
C ARG A 265 14.87 -3.49 -8.45
N ASN A 266 15.62 -4.47 -8.94
CA ASN A 266 16.33 -5.42 -8.09
C ASN A 266 17.36 -4.71 -7.20
N GLN A 267 18.16 -3.81 -7.79
CA GLN A 267 19.16 -3.06 -7.03
C GLN A 267 18.53 -2.20 -5.92
N ILE A 268 17.46 -1.45 -6.23
CA ILE A 268 16.75 -0.61 -5.26
C ILE A 268 16.11 -1.46 -4.16
N GLN A 269 15.53 -2.60 -4.52
CA GLN A 269 14.98 -3.55 -3.55
C GLN A 269 16.07 -4.09 -2.64
N ASP A 270 17.20 -4.52 -3.19
CA ASP A 270 18.35 -5.02 -2.43
C ASP A 270 18.93 -3.94 -1.52
N ASP A 271 19.00 -2.69 -1.98
CA ASP A 271 19.47 -1.55 -1.17
C ASP A 271 18.53 -1.26 0.00
N PHE A 272 17.21 -1.34 -0.21
CA PHE A 272 16.23 -1.17 0.86
C PHE A 272 16.25 -2.34 1.85
N ILE A 273 16.32 -3.57 1.36
CA ILE A 273 16.39 -4.78 2.18
C ILE A 273 17.65 -4.77 3.07
N ASN A 274 18.77 -4.27 2.54
CA ASN A 274 20.05 -4.22 3.23
C ASN A 274 20.28 -2.92 4.02
N ASP A 275 19.25 -2.12 4.29
CA ASP A 275 19.31 -0.86 5.05
C ASP A 275 20.24 0.21 4.42
N ARG A 276 20.61 0.09 3.13
CA ARG A 276 21.35 1.12 2.39
C ARG A 276 20.47 2.30 1.98
N ILE A 277 19.17 2.04 1.82
CA ILE A 277 18.11 3.04 1.61
C ILE A 277 17.19 3.00 2.81
N GLN A 278 16.92 4.17 3.41
CA GLN A 278 16.03 4.30 4.55
C GLN A 278 14.56 4.26 4.14
N VAL A 279 14.20 5.00 3.10
CA VAL A 279 12.81 5.17 2.65
C VAL A 279 12.65 4.72 1.21
N ILE A 280 11.57 4.02 0.91
CA ILE A 280 11.22 3.73 -0.47
C ILE A 280 9.93 4.45 -0.85
N CYS A 281 9.98 5.25 -1.92
CA CYS A 281 8.78 5.78 -2.56
C CYS A 281 8.37 4.83 -3.68
N ALA A 282 7.16 4.29 -3.62
CA ALA A 282 6.76 3.23 -4.52
C ALA A 282 5.32 3.36 -5.01
N THR A 283 5.03 2.74 -6.15
CA THR A 283 3.66 2.36 -6.51
C THR A 283 3.33 0.98 -5.93
N ILE A 284 2.10 0.50 -6.15
CA ILE A 284 1.67 -0.87 -5.77
C ILE A 284 2.59 -1.97 -6.33
N ALA A 285 3.46 -1.66 -7.30
CA ALA A 285 4.45 -2.60 -7.82
C ALA A 285 5.50 -3.02 -6.77
N PHE A 286 5.73 -2.19 -5.74
CA PHE A 286 6.49 -2.54 -4.54
C PHE A 286 5.55 -3.22 -3.55
N GLY A 287 5.17 -4.43 -3.92
CA GLY A 287 4.08 -5.14 -3.29
C GLY A 287 4.48 -6.52 -2.77
N MET A 288 3.74 -7.52 -3.20
CA MET A 288 3.96 -8.91 -2.82
C MET A 288 5.44 -9.32 -3.01
N GLY A 289 5.99 -10.06 -2.07
CA GLY A 289 7.37 -10.56 -2.13
C GLY A 289 8.41 -9.80 -1.29
N ILE A 290 8.03 -8.75 -0.58
CA ILE A 290 8.93 -8.03 0.33
C ILE A 290 8.70 -8.52 1.75
N ASP A 291 9.70 -9.19 2.32
CA ASP A 291 9.64 -9.75 3.66
C ASP A 291 10.61 -9.06 4.64
N LYS A 292 10.75 -7.74 4.52
CA LYS A 292 11.52 -6.92 5.46
C LYS A 292 10.70 -6.74 6.74
N SER A 293 11.19 -7.30 7.86
CA SER A 293 10.44 -7.32 9.13
C SER A 293 10.45 -6.00 9.90
N ASN A 294 11.47 -5.15 9.66
CA ASN A 294 11.75 -3.96 10.47
C ASN A 294 11.31 -2.64 9.82
N VAL A 295 10.19 -2.63 9.12
CA VAL A 295 9.58 -1.39 8.60
C VAL A 295 8.82 -0.71 9.73
N ARG A 296 9.15 0.57 10.04
CA ARG A 296 8.61 1.33 11.18
C ARG A 296 7.51 2.31 10.82
N PHE A 297 7.39 2.66 9.54
CA PHE A 297 6.27 3.48 9.07
C PHE A 297 5.86 3.11 7.65
N VAL A 298 4.55 3.21 7.40
CA VAL A 298 3.95 3.04 6.07
C VAL A 298 3.05 4.24 5.79
N VAL A 299 3.30 4.93 4.69
CA VAL A 299 2.56 6.12 4.29
C VAL A 299 1.85 5.87 2.96
N HIS A 300 0.56 6.16 2.91
CA HIS A 300 -0.19 6.25 1.67
C HIS A 300 -0.32 7.72 1.28
N TYR A 301 0.45 8.15 0.28
CA TYR A 301 0.40 9.51 -0.25
C TYR A 301 -0.91 9.82 -0.96
N ASN A 302 -1.55 8.79 -1.51
CA ASN A 302 -2.87 8.79 -2.14
C ASN A 302 -3.73 7.68 -1.55
N LEU A 303 -5.05 7.76 -1.76
CA LEU A 303 -5.98 6.72 -1.35
C LEU A 303 -5.70 5.41 -2.12
N PRO A 304 -5.61 4.25 -1.46
CA PRO A 304 -5.58 2.94 -2.10
C PRO A 304 -6.90 2.61 -2.81
N LYS A 305 -6.87 1.65 -3.73
CA LYS A 305 -8.06 1.25 -4.50
C LYS A 305 -9.11 0.49 -3.70
N SER A 306 -8.70 -0.16 -2.59
CA SER A 306 -9.58 -0.99 -1.75
C SER A 306 -9.02 -1.15 -0.33
N ILE A 307 -9.86 -1.59 0.61
CA ILE A 307 -9.46 -1.89 2.00
C ILE A 307 -8.48 -3.07 2.04
N GLU A 308 -8.64 -4.07 1.18
CA GLU A 308 -7.75 -5.23 1.12
C GLU A 308 -6.34 -4.81 0.69
N SER A 309 -6.23 -3.98 -0.35
CA SER A 309 -4.94 -3.43 -0.78
C SER A 309 -4.32 -2.60 0.33
N PHE A 310 -5.10 -1.71 0.95
CA PHE A 310 -4.64 -0.91 2.09
C PHE A 310 -4.13 -1.79 3.24
N TYR A 311 -4.91 -2.81 3.63
CA TYR A 311 -4.56 -3.71 4.72
C TYR A 311 -3.29 -4.51 4.43
N GLN A 312 -3.11 -5.01 3.20
CA GLN A 312 -1.88 -5.68 2.79
C GLN A 312 -0.65 -4.76 2.82
N GLU A 313 -0.83 -3.51 2.36
CA GLU A 313 0.25 -2.53 2.27
C GLU A 313 0.68 -2.07 3.66
N ILE A 314 -0.23 -1.73 4.58
CA ILE A 314 0.11 -1.43 5.98
C ILE A 314 0.65 -2.66 6.72
N GLY A 315 0.21 -3.86 6.34
CA GLY A 315 0.66 -5.14 6.90
C GLY A 315 2.15 -5.44 6.67
N ARG A 316 2.84 -4.66 5.83
CA ARG A 316 4.31 -4.72 5.65
C ARG A 316 5.05 -4.10 6.83
N GLY A 317 4.40 -3.19 7.56
CA GLY A 317 4.96 -2.56 8.75
C GLY A 317 4.94 -3.48 9.97
N GLY A 318 5.97 -3.37 10.83
CA GLY A 318 6.01 -4.00 12.13
C GLY A 318 5.78 -5.53 12.14
N ARG A 319 6.34 -6.27 11.18
CA ARG A 319 6.21 -7.73 11.13
C ARG A 319 6.91 -8.44 12.27
N ASP A 320 7.87 -7.80 12.88
CA ASP A 320 8.58 -8.24 14.08
C ASP A 320 7.80 -7.98 15.39
N GLY A 321 6.58 -7.45 15.30
CA GLY A 321 5.70 -7.12 16.43
C GLY A 321 6.00 -5.78 17.10
N LEU A 322 7.03 -5.06 16.66
CA LEU A 322 7.34 -3.72 17.18
C LEU A 322 6.38 -2.66 16.62
N PRO A 323 6.20 -1.53 17.31
CA PRO A 323 5.32 -0.45 16.85
C PRO A 323 5.65 0.02 15.43
N CYS A 324 4.61 0.33 14.66
CA CYS A 324 4.73 0.89 13.33
C CYS A 324 3.65 1.95 13.11
N GLU A 325 4.06 3.13 12.64
CA GLU A 325 3.12 4.22 12.32
C GLU A 325 2.58 4.05 10.90
N THR A 326 1.24 4.09 10.73
CA THR A 326 0.62 4.10 9.40
C THR A 326 -0.15 5.39 9.19
N VAL A 327 0.10 6.06 8.06
CA VAL A 327 -0.52 7.34 7.72
C VAL A 327 -1.16 7.26 6.34
N LEU A 328 -2.45 7.52 6.27
CA LEU A 328 -3.19 7.63 5.03
C LEU A 328 -3.53 9.10 4.76
N PHE A 329 -3.05 9.66 3.65
CA PHE A 329 -3.51 10.95 3.17
C PHE A 329 -4.73 10.77 2.27
N TYR A 330 -5.83 11.44 2.61
CA TYR A 330 -7.06 11.41 1.86
C TYR A 330 -7.37 12.75 1.19
N ASN A 331 -7.70 12.69 -0.10
CA ASN A 331 -8.17 13.82 -0.89
C ASN A 331 -9.22 13.35 -1.90
N LEU A 332 -10.29 14.14 -2.12
CA LEU A 332 -11.32 13.85 -3.12
C LEU A 332 -10.78 13.66 -4.54
N GLN A 333 -9.67 14.33 -4.88
CA GLN A 333 -9.03 14.19 -6.19
C GLN A 333 -8.54 12.74 -6.44
N ASP A 334 -8.16 12.02 -5.38
CA ASP A 334 -7.75 10.62 -5.48
C ASP A 334 -8.91 9.73 -5.92
N ILE A 335 -10.13 9.97 -5.37
CA ILE A 335 -11.35 9.26 -5.76
C ILE A 335 -11.66 9.46 -7.25
N ILE A 336 -11.57 10.71 -7.74
CA ILE A 336 -11.83 11.02 -9.15
C ILE A 336 -10.85 10.26 -10.06
N THR A 337 -9.60 10.15 -9.64
CA THR A 337 -8.56 9.43 -10.40
C THR A 337 -8.80 7.92 -10.37
N LEU A 338 -9.11 7.36 -9.19
CA LEU A 338 -9.35 5.93 -9.03
C LEU A 338 -10.61 5.47 -9.75
N ARG A 339 -11.70 6.27 -9.78
CA ARG A 339 -12.91 5.96 -10.56
C ARG A 339 -12.60 5.75 -12.03
N ARG A 340 -11.73 6.57 -12.63
CA ARG A 340 -11.32 6.39 -14.04
C ARG A 340 -10.63 5.04 -14.26
N PHE A 341 -9.77 4.60 -13.32
CA PHE A 341 -9.14 3.28 -13.42
C PHE A 341 -10.15 2.13 -13.25
N VAL A 342 -11.18 2.33 -12.41
CA VAL A 342 -12.27 1.35 -12.27
C VAL A 342 -13.08 1.27 -13.56
N ASP A 343 -13.40 2.40 -14.20
CA ASP A 343 -14.14 2.46 -15.45
C ASP A 343 -13.42 1.73 -16.61
N GLU A 344 -12.07 1.67 -16.55
CA GLU A 344 -11.22 0.96 -17.51
C GLU A 344 -11.05 -0.54 -17.17
N SER A 345 -11.55 -1.01 -16.01
CA SER A 345 -11.39 -2.39 -15.53
C SER A 345 -12.53 -3.29 -16.01
N GLY A 346 -12.24 -4.62 -16.16
CA GLY A 346 -13.24 -5.60 -16.58
C GLY A 346 -14.31 -5.96 -15.52
N GLN A 347 -14.18 -5.43 -14.28
CA GLN A 347 -15.07 -5.72 -13.13
C GLN A 347 -15.50 -4.41 -12.45
N GLN A 348 -16.16 -3.54 -13.19
CA GLN A 348 -16.44 -2.17 -12.79
C GLN A 348 -17.26 -2.09 -11.49
N GLU A 349 -18.35 -2.86 -11.36
CA GLU A 349 -19.23 -2.81 -10.18
C GLU A 349 -18.50 -3.20 -8.90
N ILE A 350 -17.81 -4.33 -8.91
CA ILE A 350 -17.09 -4.86 -7.74
C ILE A 350 -15.97 -3.87 -7.32
N ASN A 351 -15.22 -3.37 -8.28
CA ASN A 351 -14.14 -2.42 -8.01
C ASN A 351 -14.67 -1.06 -7.53
N MET A 352 -15.85 -0.64 -7.99
CA MET A 352 -16.51 0.58 -7.51
C MET A 352 -16.96 0.43 -6.06
N ASP A 353 -17.57 -0.70 -5.69
CA ASP A 353 -17.97 -0.99 -4.31
C ASP A 353 -16.76 -1.04 -3.36
N LYS A 354 -15.66 -1.68 -3.78
CA LYS A 354 -14.41 -1.71 -3.01
C LYS A 354 -13.82 -0.31 -2.82
N LEU A 355 -13.83 0.52 -3.86
CA LEU A 355 -13.37 1.91 -3.78
C LEU A 355 -14.28 2.74 -2.88
N GLN A 356 -15.58 2.55 -2.93
CA GLN A 356 -16.53 3.23 -2.06
C GLN A 356 -16.25 2.87 -0.59
N ARG A 357 -16.02 1.59 -0.25
CA ARG A 357 -15.66 1.16 1.09
C ARG A 357 -14.37 1.79 1.59
N MET A 358 -13.38 1.94 0.71
CA MET A 358 -12.13 2.62 1.06
C MET A 358 -12.34 4.12 1.30
N GLN A 359 -13.22 4.76 0.55
CA GLN A 359 -13.63 6.14 0.79
C GLN A 359 -14.33 6.28 2.13
N GLU A 360 -15.32 5.42 2.41
CA GLU A 360 -16.06 5.38 3.67
C GLU A 360 -15.14 5.17 4.88
N TYR A 361 -14.14 4.28 4.75
CA TYR A 361 -13.09 4.12 5.76
C TYR A 361 -12.33 5.42 6.01
N ALA A 362 -11.91 6.09 4.93
CA ALA A 362 -11.15 7.32 5.04
C ALA A 362 -11.99 8.47 5.65
N GLU A 363 -13.30 8.53 5.38
CA GLU A 363 -14.22 9.58 5.84
C GLU A 363 -14.88 9.28 7.20
N SER A 364 -14.74 8.07 7.73
CA SER A 364 -15.41 7.62 8.96
C SER A 364 -15.02 8.39 10.20
N GLN A 365 -15.96 8.44 11.16
CA GLN A 365 -15.75 8.88 12.53
C GLN A 365 -15.77 7.73 13.56
N VAL A 366 -15.79 6.48 13.07
CA VAL A 366 -15.68 5.27 13.89
C VAL A 366 -14.20 4.86 14.01
N CYS A 367 -13.86 4.14 15.08
CA CYS A 367 -12.52 3.59 15.28
C CYS A 367 -12.01 2.87 14.02
N ARG A 368 -10.87 3.29 13.48
CA ARG A 368 -10.29 2.76 12.24
C ARG A 368 -10.10 1.24 12.27
N ARG A 369 -9.61 0.74 13.38
CA ARG A 369 -9.38 -0.68 13.59
C ARG A 369 -10.67 -1.48 13.57
N ARG A 370 -11.71 -0.99 14.25
CA ARG A 370 -13.02 -1.62 14.26
C ARG A 370 -13.60 -1.76 12.86
N ILE A 371 -13.42 -0.77 11.98
CA ILE A 371 -13.87 -0.83 10.59
C ILE A 371 -13.12 -1.92 9.83
N LEU A 372 -11.78 -1.98 9.97
CA LEU A 372 -10.99 -3.01 9.31
C LEU A 372 -11.36 -4.41 9.78
N LEU A 373 -11.53 -4.63 11.08
CA LEU A 373 -11.92 -5.92 11.64
C LEU A 373 -13.29 -6.35 11.12
N ASN A 374 -14.28 -5.48 11.18
CA ASN A 374 -15.63 -5.75 10.66
C ASN A 374 -15.63 -6.04 9.15
N TYR A 375 -14.81 -5.35 8.38
CA TYR A 375 -14.68 -5.61 6.94
C TYR A 375 -14.24 -7.05 6.65
N PHE A 376 -13.34 -7.62 7.48
CA PHE A 376 -12.90 -8.99 7.37
C PHE A 376 -13.79 -10.01 8.13
N GLY A 377 -14.94 -9.57 8.65
CA GLY A 377 -15.91 -10.41 9.35
C GLY A 377 -15.56 -10.69 10.82
N GLU A 378 -14.65 -9.90 11.41
CA GLU A 378 -14.31 -9.99 12.83
C GLU A 378 -15.02 -8.86 13.61
N THR A 379 -15.96 -9.21 14.48
CA THR A 379 -16.66 -8.25 15.30
C THR A 379 -15.80 -7.74 16.46
N SER A 380 -15.71 -6.41 16.59
CA SER A 380 -15.08 -5.76 17.75
C SER A 380 -16.01 -4.71 18.31
N ASP A 381 -16.23 -4.71 19.62
CA ASP A 381 -17.13 -3.79 20.31
C ASP A 381 -16.41 -2.67 21.06
N HIS A 382 -15.07 -2.70 21.09
CA HIS A 382 -14.26 -1.72 21.80
C HIS A 382 -13.39 -0.87 20.87
N SER A 383 -13.00 0.30 21.35
CA SER A 383 -12.09 1.21 20.68
C SER A 383 -10.64 0.78 20.84
N CYS A 384 -9.83 0.88 19.80
CA CYS A 384 -8.44 0.39 19.82
C CYS A 384 -7.45 1.26 20.61
N GLY A 385 -7.79 2.51 20.93
CA GLY A 385 -6.90 3.47 21.59
C GLY A 385 -5.71 3.97 20.75
N ASN A 386 -5.47 3.36 19.59
CA ASN A 386 -4.26 3.57 18.76
C ASN A 386 -4.60 3.99 17.31
N CYS A 387 -5.65 4.79 17.11
CA CYS A 387 -5.96 5.42 15.81
C CYS A 387 -6.32 6.89 16.02
N ASP A 388 -6.33 7.66 14.92
CA ASP A 388 -6.67 9.09 14.93
C ASP A 388 -8.02 9.39 15.62
N ILE A 389 -9.03 8.57 15.36
CA ILE A 389 -10.37 8.71 15.96
C ILE A 389 -10.36 8.43 17.47
N CYS A 390 -9.67 7.38 17.92
CA CYS A 390 -9.58 7.06 19.34
C CYS A 390 -8.73 8.08 20.12
N GLN A 391 -7.71 8.65 19.49
CA GLN A 391 -6.87 9.69 20.09
C GLN A 391 -7.57 11.05 20.17
N THR A 392 -8.46 11.33 19.21
CA THR A 392 -9.24 12.58 19.17
C THR A 392 -10.69 12.23 18.83
N PRO A 393 -11.43 11.65 19.80
CA PRO A 393 -12.79 11.17 19.55
C PRO A 393 -13.73 12.32 19.18
N PRO A 394 -14.69 12.05 18.27
CA PRO A 394 -15.76 13.00 17.97
C PRO A 394 -16.68 13.17 19.19
N SER A 395 -17.52 14.22 19.18
CA SER A 395 -18.65 14.30 20.09
C SER A 395 -19.58 13.11 19.86
N MET A 396 -19.98 12.44 20.95
CA MET A 396 -20.83 11.25 20.89
C MET A 396 -22.15 11.54 21.61
N PHE A 397 -23.20 10.87 21.13
CA PHE A 397 -24.52 10.93 21.80
C PHE A 397 -25.14 9.52 21.84
N ASP A 398 -26.14 9.33 22.71
CA ASP A 398 -26.90 8.08 22.73
C ASP A 398 -27.74 7.95 21.45
N GLY A 399 -27.29 7.13 20.52
CA GLY A 399 -27.94 6.84 19.27
C GLY A 399 -28.79 5.55 19.27
N THR A 400 -28.96 4.91 20.42
CA THR A 400 -29.61 3.59 20.54
C THR A 400 -30.96 3.54 19.80
N ILE A 401 -31.82 4.54 20.01
CA ILE A 401 -33.13 4.60 19.35
C ILE A 401 -33.02 4.75 17.84
N ILE A 402 -32.02 5.51 17.36
CA ILE A 402 -31.78 5.67 15.90
C ILE A 402 -31.39 4.32 15.29
N VAL A 403 -30.48 3.61 15.95
CA VAL A 403 -30.03 2.29 15.52
C VAL A 403 -31.18 1.29 15.54
N GLN A 404 -31.98 1.25 16.60
CA GLN A 404 -33.14 0.37 16.72
C GLN A 404 -34.19 0.64 15.63
N LYS A 405 -34.47 1.91 15.28
CA LYS A 405 -35.35 2.26 14.16
C LYS A 405 -34.86 1.65 12.84
N ALA A 406 -33.58 1.77 12.54
CA ALA A 406 -32.99 1.25 11.31
C ALA A 406 -32.97 -0.28 11.26
N LEU A 407 -32.47 -0.92 12.33
CA LEU A 407 -32.45 -2.39 12.41
C LEU A 407 -33.86 -2.99 12.38
N SER A 408 -34.84 -2.32 13.02
CA SER A 408 -36.25 -2.76 12.95
C SER A 408 -36.83 -2.63 11.53
N ALA A 409 -36.43 -1.65 10.74
CA ALA A 409 -36.85 -1.56 9.35
C ALA A 409 -36.25 -2.71 8.53
N ILE A 410 -34.98 -3.02 8.69
CA ILE A 410 -34.29 -4.13 8.03
C ILE A 410 -34.92 -5.48 8.42
N ALA A 411 -35.14 -5.74 9.70
CA ALA A 411 -35.74 -6.97 10.18
C ALA A 411 -37.20 -7.18 9.66
N ARG A 412 -38.00 -6.11 9.61
CA ARG A 412 -39.41 -6.20 9.15
C ARG A 412 -39.58 -6.35 7.66
N THR A 413 -38.53 -6.16 6.88
CA THR A 413 -38.49 -6.42 5.45
C THR A 413 -37.80 -7.75 5.14
N ASN A 414 -37.63 -8.61 6.15
CA ASN A 414 -36.96 -9.91 6.06
C ASN A 414 -35.54 -9.81 5.51
N GLU A 415 -34.86 -8.70 5.80
CA GLU A 415 -33.48 -8.41 5.38
C GLU A 415 -33.29 -8.33 3.83
N ASN A 416 -34.36 -8.14 3.08
CA ASN A 416 -34.40 -8.09 1.61
C ASN A 416 -34.38 -6.66 1.06
N ILE A 417 -33.65 -5.74 1.68
CA ILE A 417 -33.58 -4.35 1.25
C ILE A 417 -32.14 -3.78 1.38
N GLY A 418 -31.82 -2.84 0.50
CA GLY A 418 -30.58 -2.08 0.54
C GLY A 418 -30.73 -0.73 1.25
N PHE A 419 -29.62 0.01 1.38
CA PHE A 419 -29.51 1.31 2.08
C PHE A 419 -30.61 2.31 1.70
N THR A 420 -30.84 2.51 0.40
CA THR A 420 -31.80 3.50 -0.10
C THR A 420 -33.21 3.21 0.37
N ILE A 421 -33.63 1.94 0.29
CA ILE A 421 -34.98 1.52 0.66
C ILE A 421 -35.18 1.65 2.18
N VAL A 422 -34.16 1.34 3.00
CA VAL A 422 -34.21 1.59 4.46
C VAL A 422 -34.46 3.06 4.75
N ILE A 423 -33.77 3.96 4.07
CA ILE A 423 -33.94 5.42 4.26
C ILE A 423 -35.35 5.86 3.84
N ASP A 424 -35.85 5.37 2.71
CA ASP A 424 -37.19 5.68 2.21
C ASP A 424 -38.28 5.21 3.20
N ILE A 425 -38.17 3.99 3.73
CA ILE A 425 -39.07 3.46 4.75
C ILE A 425 -39.03 4.34 6.01
N LEU A 426 -37.87 4.61 6.55
CA LEU A 426 -37.70 5.40 7.78
C LEU A 426 -38.24 6.82 7.64
N ARG A 427 -38.08 7.41 6.47
CA ARG A 427 -38.59 8.76 6.19
C ARG A 427 -40.05 8.80 5.74
N GLY A 428 -40.66 7.67 5.44
CA GLY A 428 -42.04 7.60 4.95
C GLY A 428 -42.17 8.07 3.49
N VAL A 429 -41.17 7.80 2.66
CA VAL A 429 -41.17 8.11 1.22
C VAL A 429 -41.83 6.95 0.46
N LEU A 430 -42.79 7.27 -0.36
CA LEU A 430 -43.49 6.30 -1.23
C LEU A 430 -42.72 6.11 -2.55
N SER A 431 -41.53 5.52 -2.47
CA SER A 431 -40.79 5.13 -3.67
C SER A 431 -41.42 3.92 -4.36
N GLN A 432 -41.05 3.67 -5.61
CA GLN A 432 -41.60 2.55 -6.37
C GLN A 432 -41.40 1.21 -5.65
N ASP A 433 -40.20 0.98 -5.08
CA ASP A 433 -39.90 -0.25 -4.36
C ASP A 433 -40.68 -0.38 -3.05
N VAL A 434 -40.87 0.73 -2.31
CA VAL A 434 -41.67 0.76 -1.08
C VAL A 434 -43.12 0.41 -1.36
N VAL A 435 -43.69 0.93 -2.44
CA VAL A 435 -45.09 0.67 -2.82
C VAL A 435 -45.26 -0.76 -3.38
N ALA A 436 -44.36 -1.20 -4.24
CA ALA A 436 -44.43 -2.53 -4.87
C ALA A 436 -44.39 -3.68 -3.84
N ASN A 437 -43.60 -3.49 -2.75
CA ASN A 437 -43.44 -4.49 -1.70
C ASN A 437 -44.35 -4.23 -0.47
N ASN A 438 -45.28 -3.28 -0.53
CA ASN A 438 -46.19 -2.91 0.55
C ASN A 438 -45.44 -2.47 1.87
N TYR A 439 -44.23 -1.94 1.79
CA TYR A 439 -43.48 -1.52 2.96
C TYR A 439 -44.09 -0.28 3.67
N GLN A 440 -44.99 0.46 3.01
CA GLN A 440 -45.73 1.55 3.66
C GLN A 440 -46.65 1.07 4.79
N GLN A 441 -46.90 -0.24 4.90
CA GLN A 441 -47.76 -0.82 5.95
C GLN A 441 -46.98 -1.27 7.21
N ILE A 442 -45.62 -1.33 7.14
CA ILE A 442 -44.85 -1.78 8.29
C ILE A 442 -44.76 -0.68 9.37
N LYS A 443 -44.69 -1.10 10.65
CA LYS A 443 -44.67 -0.16 11.81
C LYS A 443 -43.53 0.83 11.80
N THR A 444 -42.47 0.58 11.03
CA THR A 444 -41.29 1.44 10.92
C THR A 444 -41.40 2.46 9.79
N PHE A 445 -42.48 2.47 9.02
CA PHE A 445 -42.68 3.48 7.98
C PHE A 445 -42.89 4.87 8.58
N GLY A 446 -42.01 5.82 8.21
CA GLY A 446 -42.07 7.21 8.64
C GLY A 446 -41.59 7.51 10.08
N VAL A 447 -41.04 6.52 10.82
CA VAL A 447 -40.60 6.73 12.23
C VAL A 447 -39.34 7.60 12.36
N GLY A 448 -38.67 7.87 11.27
CA GLY A 448 -37.45 8.65 11.21
C GLY A 448 -37.52 9.85 10.27
N LYS A 449 -38.75 10.38 10.00
CA LYS A 449 -38.98 11.55 9.13
C LYS A 449 -38.31 12.84 9.60
N ASP A 450 -38.01 12.92 10.88
CA ASP A 450 -37.30 14.02 11.57
C ASP A 450 -35.81 14.11 11.19
N ILE A 451 -35.21 13.03 10.69
CA ILE A 451 -33.83 12.97 10.27
C ILE A 451 -33.71 13.14 8.74
N SER A 452 -32.76 13.93 8.28
CA SER A 452 -32.54 14.15 6.85
C SER A 452 -32.07 12.87 6.13
N VAL A 453 -32.28 12.77 4.80
CA VAL A 453 -31.76 11.63 3.97
C VAL A 453 -30.26 11.46 4.16
N ARG A 454 -29.54 12.59 4.17
CA ARG A 454 -28.08 12.59 4.30
C ARG A 454 -27.63 12.14 5.69
N ASP A 455 -28.31 12.57 6.74
CA ASP A 455 -27.96 12.18 8.11
C ASP A 455 -28.29 10.71 8.34
N TRP A 456 -29.41 10.21 7.78
CA TRP A 456 -29.73 8.77 7.78
C TRP A 456 -28.64 7.95 7.08
N HIS A 457 -28.15 8.42 5.94
CA HIS A 457 -27.05 7.76 5.23
C HIS A 457 -25.79 7.70 6.11
N ASP A 458 -25.44 8.80 6.76
CA ASP A 458 -24.25 8.87 7.63
C ASP A 458 -24.42 7.98 8.88
N TYR A 459 -25.62 7.90 9.48
CA TYR A 459 -25.89 7.00 10.61
C TYR A 459 -25.87 5.53 10.20
N LEU A 460 -26.49 5.18 9.07
CA LEU A 460 -26.44 3.80 8.55
C LEU A 460 -25.00 3.38 8.26
N LEU A 461 -24.19 4.31 7.74
CA LEU A 461 -22.77 4.05 7.50
C LEU A 461 -22.03 3.79 8.83
N GLN A 462 -22.29 4.58 9.87
CA GLN A 462 -21.71 4.31 11.21
C GLN A 462 -22.16 2.94 11.74
N MET A 463 -23.44 2.58 11.58
CA MET A 463 -23.98 1.28 12.01
C MET A 463 -23.30 0.10 11.30
N LEU A 464 -23.11 0.21 9.98
CA LEU A 464 -22.37 -0.77 9.19
C LEU A 464 -20.91 -0.90 9.65
N GLN A 465 -20.24 0.23 9.85
CA GLN A 465 -18.85 0.29 10.33
C GLN A 465 -18.70 -0.22 11.78
N MET A 466 -19.75 -0.11 12.58
CA MET A 466 -19.83 -0.70 13.91
C MET A 466 -20.18 -2.18 13.90
N GLY A 467 -20.55 -2.73 12.74
CA GLY A 467 -20.84 -4.14 12.56
C GLY A 467 -22.22 -4.54 13.06
N PHE A 468 -23.23 -3.66 13.06
CA PHE A 468 -24.61 -4.02 13.44
C PHE A 468 -25.37 -4.72 12.32
N PHE A 469 -24.98 -4.52 11.07
CA PHE A 469 -25.42 -5.26 9.92
C PHE A 469 -24.30 -5.35 8.88
N GLU A 470 -24.39 -6.27 7.95
CA GLU A 470 -23.48 -6.46 6.82
C GLU A 470 -24.23 -6.31 5.48
N ILE A 471 -23.50 -6.11 4.39
CA ILE A 471 -24.04 -6.05 3.03
C ILE A 471 -23.75 -7.38 2.34
N ALA A 472 -24.79 -8.07 1.89
CA ALA A 472 -24.70 -9.26 1.06
C ALA A 472 -24.58 -8.85 -0.42
N TYR A 473 -23.34 -8.74 -0.92
CA TYR A 473 -23.05 -8.33 -2.30
C TYR A 473 -23.54 -9.35 -3.36
N ASN A 474 -23.67 -10.61 -2.98
CA ASN A 474 -24.21 -11.69 -3.78
C ASN A 474 -25.76 -11.76 -3.79
N GLU A 475 -26.43 -10.89 -3.04
CA GLU A 475 -27.88 -10.85 -2.86
C GLU A 475 -28.39 -9.41 -3.07
N ASP A 476 -28.15 -8.82 -4.24
CA ASP A 476 -28.56 -7.47 -4.62
C ASP A 476 -28.23 -6.38 -3.57
N ARG A 477 -27.11 -6.56 -2.83
CA ARG A 477 -26.65 -5.67 -1.75
C ARG A 477 -27.68 -5.53 -0.61
N HIS A 478 -28.39 -6.60 -0.29
CA HIS A 478 -29.28 -6.63 0.86
C HIS A 478 -28.51 -6.51 2.18
N LEU A 479 -29.21 -6.01 3.20
CA LEU A 479 -28.62 -5.75 4.52
C LEU A 479 -29.01 -6.88 5.48
N HIS A 480 -28.01 -7.61 5.99
CA HIS A 480 -28.21 -8.68 6.97
C HIS A 480 -27.79 -8.23 8.36
N ILE A 481 -28.67 -8.42 9.35
CA ILE A 481 -28.41 -8.03 10.74
C ILE A 481 -27.44 -9.04 11.36
N THR A 482 -26.36 -8.54 11.96
CA THR A 482 -25.40 -9.37 12.67
C THR A 482 -25.90 -9.76 14.07
N PRO A 483 -25.30 -10.77 14.74
CA PRO A 483 -25.60 -11.07 16.13
C PRO A 483 -25.47 -9.84 17.05
N LEU A 484 -24.47 -8.98 16.81
CA LEU A 484 -24.28 -7.73 17.54
C LEU A 484 -25.45 -6.75 17.29
N GLY A 485 -25.95 -6.66 16.05
CA GLY A 485 -27.11 -5.86 15.71
C GLY A 485 -28.38 -6.36 16.38
N HIS A 486 -28.56 -7.68 16.49
CA HIS A 486 -29.69 -8.28 17.23
C HIS A 486 -29.69 -7.89 18.71
N GLU A 487 -28.53 -7.89 19.38
CA GLU A 487 -28.41 -7.45 20.78
C GLU A 487 -28.87 -6.00 20.97
N VAL A 488 -28.56 -5.11 20.02
CA VAL A 488 -29.04 -3.72 20.05
C VAL A 488 -30.53 -3.63 19.76
N LEU A 489 -31.00 -4.40 18.78
CA LEU A 489 -32.42 -4.40 18.36
C LEU A 489 -33.34 -4.80 19.50
N ILE A 490 -32.97 -5.81 20.30
CA ILE A 490 -33.76 -6.30 21.44
C ILE A 490 -33.53 -5.48 22.71
N GLY A 491 -32.66 -4.49 22.70
CA GLY A 491 -32.40 -3.57 23.82
C GLY A 491 -31.39 -4.03 24.86
N ASN A 492 -30.65 -5.11 24.60
CA ASN A 492 -29.62 -5.61 25.52
C ASN A 492 -28.36 -4.74 25.52
N LYS A 493 -28.18 -3.91 24.47
CA LYS A 493 -26.98 -3.09 24.30
C LYS A 493 -27.34 -1.68 23.88
N THR A 494 -26.73 -0.68 24.52
CA THR A 494 -26.80 0.74 24.12
C THR A 494 -25.74 1.09 23.11
N VAL A 495 -25.99 2.09 22.28
CA VAL A 495 -25.09 2.51 21.20
C VAL A 495 -24.79 3.99 21.27
N GLN A 496 -23.52 4.34 21.27
CA GLN A 496 -23.07 5.71 21.08
C GLN A 496 -22.77 5.97 19.61
N LEU A 497 -23.44 6.95 19.00
CA LEU A 497 -23.16 7.42 17.63
C LEU A 497 -22.39 8.73 17.69
N ALA A 498 -21.52 8.94 16.69
CA ALA A 498 -20.84 10.22 16.53
C ALA A 498 -21.81 11.26 15.98
N GLU A 499 -21.80 12.47 16.57
CA GLU A 499 -22.53 13.61 16.04
C GLU A 499 -22.04 13.94 14.63
N ILE A 500 -22.99 14.19 13.73
CA ILE A 500 -22.72 14.62 12.35
C ILE A 500 -22.37 16.11 12.37
N ASN A 501 -21.12 16.41 12.72
CA ASN A 501 -20.63 17.78 12.77
C ASN A 501 -20.03 18.15 11.41
N ARG A 502 -20.70 19.06 10.69
CA ARG A 502 -20.30 19.51 9.35
C ARG A 502 -19.31 20.67 9.38
N GLU A 503 -19.01 21.20 10.57
CA GLU A 503 -18.09 22.32 10.75
C GLU A 503 -16.76 21.86 11.37
N ASP A 504 -15.66 22.34 10.76
CA ASP A 504 -14.28 22.41 11.27
C ASP A 504 -13.43 21.15 11.46
N PHE A 505 -12.91 20.66 10.37
CA PHE A 505 -11.68 19.84 10.37
C PHE A 505 -10.45 20.63 10.87
N SER A 506 -10.45 21.95 10.84
CA SER A 506 -9.36 22.83 11.29
C SER A 506 -9.15 22.81 12.81
N VAL A 507 -10.21 22.80 13.59
CA VAL A 507 -10.16 22.78 15.06
C VAL A 507 -9.66 21.44 15.61
N ARG A 508 -10.05 20.33 14.98
CA ARG A 508 -9.53 18.99 15.34
C ARG A 508 -8.03 18.86 15.08
N ALA A 509 -7.53 19.42 13.98
CA ALA A 509 -6.11 19.43 13.67
C ALA A 509 -5.28 20.22 14.70
N GLN A 510 -5.83 21.32 15.27
CA GLN A 510 -5.17 22.10 16.30
C GLN A 510 -5.12 21.38 17.65
N ARG A 511 -6.22 20.76 18.11
CA ARG A 511 -6.27 19.95 19.34
C ARG A 511 -5.33 18.76 19.30
N ARG A 512 -5.16 18.15 18.13
CA ARG A 512 -4.25 17.04 17.91
C ARG A 512 -2.79 17.46 18.03
N LYS A 513 -2.37 18.59 17.45
CA LYS A 513 -1.01 19.13 17.57
C LYS A 513 -0.62 19.39 19.03
N GLU A 514 -1.57 19.83 19.85
CA GLU A 514 -1.33 20.11 21.25
C GLU A 514 -1.15 18.82 22.08
N LYS A 515 -1.90 17.74 21.74
CA LYS A 515 -1.77 16.42 22.37
C LYS A 515 -0.50 15.71 21.96
N GLU A 516 -0.11 15.80 20.67
CA GLU A 516 1.15 15.26 20.15
C GLU A 516 2.36 15.90 20.83
N ARG A 517 2.37 17.22 21.08
CA ARG A 517 3.39 17.93 21.87
C ARG A 517 3.51 17.41 23.30
N ARG A 518 2.38 17.10 23.96
CA ARG A 518 2.38 16.55 25.33
C ARG A 518 2.89 15.11 25.38
N GLN A 519 2.61 14.29 24.37
CA GLN A 519 3.09 12.92 24.30
C GLN A 519 4.59 12.85 23.97
N GLN A 520 5.12 13.74 23.11
CA GLN A 520 6.54 13.85 22.82
C GLN A 520 7.36 14.19 24.08
N ALA A 521 6.88 15.14 24.90
CA ALA A 521 7.53 15.50 26.16
C ALA A 521 7.55 14.36 27.20
N MET A 522 6.61 13.40 27.11
CA MET A 522 6.59 12.21 28.00
C MET A 522 7.45 11.05 27.48
N ALA A 523 7.70 10.97 26.17
CA ALA A 523 8.51 9.90 25.56
C ALA A 523 10.02 10.14 25.73
N GLU A 524 10.44 11.40 25.79
CA GLU A 524 11.85 11.80 25.95
C GLU A 524 12.46 11.46 27.31
N SER A 525 11.64 11.10 28.31
CA SER A 525 12.10 10.81 29.67
C SER A 525 12.43 9.34 29.98
N LYS A 526 12.36 8.42 29.03
CA LYS A 526 12.64 6.99 29.24
C LYS A 526 13.81 6.48 28.38
N SER A 527 14.94 6.23 29.05
CA SER A 527 16.05 5.33 28.73
C SER A 527 17.13 5.79 27.73
N SER A 528 18.11 6.54 28.21
CA SER A 528 19.37 6.82 27.48
C SER A 528 20.39 5.65 27.46
N GLU A 529 20.40 4.76 28.45
CA GLU A 529 21.45 3.73 28.58
C GLU A 529 21.33 2.55 27.58
N ASN A 530 20.12 2.16 27.20
CA ASN A 530 19.94 1.03 26.28
C ASN A 530 20.08 1.42 24.80
N ILE A 531 20.00 2.70 24.47
CA ILE A 531 20.05 3.19 23.08
C ILE A 531 21.48 3.10 22.52
N GLU A 532 22.50 3.40 23.33
CA GLU A 532 23.89 3.32 22.88
C GLU A 532 24.30 1.88 22.55
N LEU A 533 24.00 0.94 23.45
CA LEU A 533 24.29 -0.48 23.22
C LEU A 533 23.50 -1.02 22.02
N PHE A 534 22.24 -0.65 21.88
CA PHE A 534 21.43 -1.01 20.72
C PHE A 534 22.08 -0.53 19.41
N ASN A 535 22.52 0.71 19.34
CA ASN A 535 23.18 1.27 18.16
C ASN A 535 24.46 0.51 17.84
N ARG A 536 25.31 0.21 18.84
CA ARG A 536 26.52 -0.59 18.68
C ARG A 536 26.22 -2.00 18.15
N LEU A 537 25.21 -2.67 18.71
CA LEU A 537 24.78 -4.00 18.25
C LEU A 537 24.21 -3.97 16.84
N ASN A 538 23.51 -2.91 16.47
CA ASN A 538 23.00 -2.69 15.11
C ASN A 538 24.13 -2.52 14.08
N ASP A 539 25.19 -1.78 14.44
CA ASP A 539 26.36 -1.63 13.59
C ASP A 539 27.11 -2.95 13.40
N ILE A 540 27.22 -3.77 14.47
CA ILE A 540 27.76 -5.12 14.35
C ILE A 540 26.88 -5.99 13.46
N ARG A 541 25.56 -5.95 13.64
CA ARG A 541 24.63 -6.67 12.76
C ARG A 541 24.84 -6.33 11.29
N LYS A 542 24.99 -5.04 10.94
CA LYS A 542 25.29 -4.59 9.57
C LYS A 542 26.61 -5.14 9.06
N LYS A 543 27.67 -5.13 9.89
CA LYS A 543 28.99 -5.70 9.54
C LYS A 543 28.90 -7.21 9.30
N VAL A 544 28.27 -7.93 10.20
CA VAL A 544 28.04 -9.40 10.07
C VAL A 544 27.20 -9.70 8.85
N ALA A 545 26.13 -8.93 8.60
CA ALA A 545 25.31 -9.06 7.43
C ALA A 545 26.10 -8.90 6.12
N SER A 546 26.97 -7.88 6.03
CA SER A 546 27.84 -7.69 4.88
C SER A 546 28.84 -8.85 4.72
N GLN A 547 29.45 -9.34 5.80
CA GLN A 547 30.39 -10.48 5.77
C GLN A 547 29.75 -11.76 5.23
N PHE A 548 28.49 -11.99 5.58
CA PHE A 548 27.75 -13.17 5.13
C PHE A 548 26.91 -12.92 3.88
N SER A 549 27.01 -11.72 3.27
CA SER A 549 26.20 -11.30 2.10
C SER A 549 24.70 -11.53 2.31
N LYS A 550 24.18 -11.16 3.49
CA LYS A 550 22.79 -11.34 3.90
C LYS A 550 22.17 -10.03 4.39
N PRO A 551 20.85 -9.84 4.25
CA PRO A 551 20.14 -8.72 4.83
C PRO A 551 20.29 -8.67 6.37
N PRO A 552 20.46 -7.48 6.99
CA PRO A 552 20.66 -7.35 8.44
C PRO A 552 19.53 -7.98 9.28
N TYR A 553 18.27 -7.82 8.88
CA TYR A 553 17.14 -8.41 9.60
C TYR A 553 17.10 -9.95 9.55
N MET A 554 17.74 -10.58 8.55
CA MET A 554 17.86 -12.05 8.47
C MET A 554 18.91 -12.61 9.44
N ILE A 555 19.94 -11.83 9.75
CA ILE A 555 20.88 -12.19 10.82
C ILE A 555 20.12 -12.28 12.14
N MET A 556 19.45 -11.19 12.51
CA MET A 556 18.47 -11.16 13.61
C MET A 556 17.53 -9.97 13.48
N PRO A 557 16.24 -10.12 13.88
CA PRO A 557 15.26 -9.04 13.86
C PRO A 557 15.57 -7.96 14.90
N ASP A 558 15.01 -6.75 14.74
CA ASP A 558 15.20 -5.62 15.64
C ASP A 558 14.80 -5.96 17.08
N ARG A 559 13.71 -6.73 17.26
CA ARG A 559 13.26 -7.21 18.56
C ARG A 559 14.38 -7.96 19.29
N SER A 560 15.11 -8.83 18.59
CA SER A 560 16.25 -9.56 19.18
C SER A 560 17.35 -8.62 19.61
N LEU A 561 17.63 -7.54 18.84
CA LEU A 561 18.62 -6.52 19.23
C LEU A 561 18.18 -5.75 20.47
N HIS A 562 16.91 -5.40 20.61
CA HIS A 562 16.38 -4.75 21.82
C HIS A 562 16.50 -5.67 23.04
N GLU A 563 16.22 -6.97 22.87
CA GLU A 563 16.38 -7.95 23.94
C GLU A 563 17.86 -8.13 24.31
N LEU A 564 18.78 -8.19 23.32
CA LEU A 564 20.24 -8.25 23.57
C LEU A 564 20.75 -7.01 24.33
N ALA A 565 20.28 -5.82 23.97
CA ALA A 565 20.63 -4.57 24.64
C ALA A 565 20.11 -4.52 26.09
N SER A 566 18.96 -5.16 26.35
CA SER A 566 18.31 -5.21 27.67
C SER A 566 18.89 -6.28 28.56
N TYR A 567 19.00 -7.53 28.07
CA TYR A 567 19.45 -8.69 28.88
C TYR A 567 20.97 -8.85 28.93
N LYS A 568 21.71 -8.26 27.99
CA LYS A 568 23.18 -8.27 27.91
C LYS A 568 23.79 -9.67 28.08
N PRO A 569 23.41 -10.67 27.26
CA PRO A 569 23.90 -12.05 27.42
C PRO A 569 25.39 -12.13 27.12
N THR A 570 26.15 -12.81 27.98
CA THR A 570 27.61 -13.00 27.88
C THR A 570 28.04 -14.43 27.53
N THR A 571 27.09 -15.34 27.38
CA THR A 571 27.32 -16.74 27.00
C THR A 571 26.52 -17.13 25.76
N VAL A 572 27.00 -18.10 24.98
CA VAL A 572 26.35 -18.63 23.78
C VAL A 572 24.96 -19.18 24.12
N LYS A 573 24.81 -19.84 25.27
CA LYS A 573 23.52 -20.36 25.73
C LYS A 573 22.52 -19.23 25.97
N ALA A 574 22.88 -18.21 26.75
CA ALA A 574 22.03 -17.07 27.03
C ALA A 574 21.71 -16.25 25.76
N PHE A 575 22.63 -16.20 24.79
CA PHE A 575 22.41 -15.59 23.49
C PHE A 575 21.36 -16.39 22.67
N GLY A 576 21.38 -17.73 22.73
CA GLY A 576 20.41 -18.60 22.10
C GLY A 576 19.00 -18.55 22.75
N ASP A 577 18.90 -18.01 23.98
CA ASP A 577 17.62 -17.83 24.68
C ASP A 577 16.87 -16.55 24.23
N ILE A 578 17.51 -15.67 23.43
CA ILE A 578 16.91 -14.45 22.89
C ILE A 578 15.87 -14.78 21.81
N PHE A 579 14.78 -14.03 21.79
CA PHE A 579 13.69 -14.20 20.84
C PHE A 579 14.20 -14.26 19.38
N GLY A 580 13.76 -15.26 18.62
CA GLY A 580 14.08 -15.39 17.19
C GLY A 580 15.51 -15.83 16.87
N ILE A 581 16.29 -16.27 17.88
CA ILE A 581 17.63 -16.85 17.71
C ILE A 581 17.54 -18.35 17.96
N GLY A 582 17.55 -19.14 16.88
CA GLY A 582 17.65 -20.61 16.97
C GLY A 582 19.09 -21.09 17.17
N GLU A 583 19.27 -22.37 17.53
CA GLU A 583 20.58 -22.98 17.80
C GLU A 583 21.60 -22.71 16.69
N TYR A 584 21.20 -22.83 15.44
CA TYR A 584 22.09 -22.62 14.29
C TYR A 584 22.60 -21.18 14.19
N LYS A 585 21.71 -20.21 14.37
CA LYS A 585 22.09 -18.78 14.40
C LYS A 585 22.94 -18.44 15.62
N ALA A 586 22.65 -19.03 16.78
CA ALA A 586 23.44 -18.84 17.99
C ALA A 586 24.89 -19.32 17.80
N LEU A 587 25.10 -20.48 17.18
CA LEU A 587 26.43 -21.01 16.88
C LEU A 587 27.19 -20.12 15.88
N LEU A 588 26.53 -19.60 14.85
CA LEU A 588 27.19 -18.82 13.82
C LEU A 588 27.52 -17.39 14.26
N TYR A 589 26.62 -16.72 14.98
CA TYR A 589 26.68 -15.28 15.16
C TYR A 589 27.01 -14.81 16.57
N SER A 590 26.82 -15.66 17.63
CA SER A 590 26.98 -15.23 19.03
C SER A 590 28.32 -14.56 19.32
N LYS A 591 29.43 -15.08 18.77
CA LYS A 591 30.78 -14.54 18.99
C LYS A 591 30.89 -13.06 18.65
N TYR A 592 30.25 -12.60 17.57
CA TYR A 592 30.35 -11.21 17.13
C TYR A 592 29.63 -10.25 18.08
N PHE A 593 28.51 -10.67 18.66
CA PHE A 593 27.67 -9.82 19.52
C PHE A 593 28.09 -9.91 20.99
N ILE A 594 28.46 -11.08 21.48
CA ILE A 594 28.88 -11.29 22.87
C ILE A 594 30.14 -10.48 23.20
N ASP A 595 31.11 -10.40 22.29
CA ASP A 595 32.32 -9.63 22.50
C ASP A 595 32.02 -8.15 22.70
N VAL A 596 31.08 -7.59 21.93
CA VAL A 596 30.65 -6.19 22.08
C VAL A 596 29.87 -5.96 23.37
N ILE A 597 29.02 -6.92 23.76
CA ILE A 597 28.25 -6.84 25.01
C ILE A 597 29.23 -6.92 26.21
N LYS A 598 30.18 -7.84 26.18
CA LYS A 598 31.21 -7.94 27.22
C LYS A 598 32.03 -6.65 27.34
N GLY A 599 32.51 -6.10 26.22
CA GLY A 599 33.23 -4.84 26.19
C GLY A 599 32.44 -3.67 26.76
N TYR A 600 31.14 -3.65 26.55
CA TYR A 600 30.22 -2.63 27.09
C TYR A 600 29.98 -2.80 28.59
N VAL A 601 29.87 -4.03 29.08
CA VAL A 601 29.65 -4.34 30.52
C VAL A 601 30.93 -4.17 31.36
N THR A 602 32.10 -4.36 30.78
CA THR A 602 33.41 -4.28 31.50
C THR A 602 34.04 -2.88 31.53
N SER A 603 33.37 -1.88 30.91
CA SER A 603 33.87 -0.47 30.94
C SER A 603 33.02 0.38 31.89
N PRO A 604 33.33 0.47 33.18
CA PRO A 604 32.52 1.15 34.18
C PRO A 604 32.81 2.65 34.33
N ASP A 605 33.46 3.32 33.41
CA ASP A 605 33.75 4.75 33.53
C ASP A 605 33.54 5.51 32.22
N LYS A 606 32.38 6.13 32.09
CA LYS A 606 32.22 7.44 31.44
C LYS A 606 31.11 8.21 32.16
N GLU A 607 31.54 9.30 32.80
CA GLU A 607 30.67 10.30 33.38
C GLU A 607 29.58 10.75 32.40
N PRO A 608 28.39 11.07 32.86
CA PRO A 608 27.32 11.57 32.01
C PRO A 608 27.75 12.95 31.45
N ILE A 609 27.85 13.03 30.14
CA ILE A 609 27.97 14.32 29.45
C ILE A 609 26.64 15.06 29.70
N PRO A 610 26.66 16.27 30.28
CA PRO A 610 25.45 17.00 30.60
C PRO A 610 24.72 17.34 29.31
N ALA A 611 23.44 17.00 29.27
CA ALA A 611 22.52 17.40 28.23
C ALA A 611 22.24 18.91 28.34
N THR A 612 23.06 19.70 27.69
CA THR A 612 22.76 21.08 27.30
C THR A 612 22.97 21.21 25.81
N VAL A 613 21.95 20.92 25.06
CA VAL A 613 21.80 21.43 23.71
C VAL A 613 20.66 22.42 23.71
N ASP A 614 21.09 23.64 23.78
CA ASP A 614 20.31 24.85 23.70
C ASP A 614 19.46 24.85 22.41
N SER A 615 18.14 25.04 22.56
CA SER A 615 17.16 25.05 21.46
C SER A 615 17.22 26.33 20.60
N SER A 616 18.34 27.05 20.63
CA SER A 616 18.55 28.30 19.87
C SER A 616 19.31 28.15 18.53
N LYS A 617 19.73 26.93 18.13
CA LYS A 617 20.52 26.72 16.90
C LYS A 617 19.76 26.30 15.63
N SER A 618 18.43 26.31 15.63
CA SER A 618 17.64 25.99 14.41
C SER A 618 17.43 27.17 13.44
N GLN A 619 17.97 28.37 13.74
CA GLN A 619 17.99 29.51 12.79
C GLN A 619 19.34 29.72 12.10
N GLU A 620 20.43 29.17 12.60
CA GLU A 620 21.75 29.35 12.01
C GLU A 620 22.02 28.49 10.75
N GLY A 621 21.32 27.39 10.54
CA GLY A 621 21.51 26.54 9.36
C GLY A 621 21.09 27.15 8.00
N GLN A 622 20.18 28.10 8.00
CA GLN A 622 19.78 28.80 6.76
C GLN A 622 20.65 30.03 6.46
N THR A 623 21.20 30.66 7.46
CA THR A 623 22.16 31.77 7.31
C THR A 623 23.48 31.31 6.77
N ASN A 624 24.00 30.17 7.20
CA ASN A 624 25.29 29.64 6.75
C ASN A 624 25.32 29.27 5.26
N TYR A 625 24.28 28.66 4.73
CA TYR A 625 24.20 28.31 3.29
C TYR A 625 24.16 29.54 2.39
N MET A 626 23.44 30.58 2.77
CA MET A 626 23.42 31.83 2.02
C MET A 626 24.73 32.61 2.10
N GLU A 627 25.42 32.53 3.23
CA GLU A 627 26.74 33.12 3.43
C GLU A 627 27.87 32.37 2.72
N GLU A 628 27.79 31.02 2.71
CA GLU A 628 28.70 30.20 1.90
C GLU A 628 28.51 30.43 0.40
N GLN A 629 27.28 30.56 -0.07
CA GLN A 629 27.00 30.87 -1.48
C GLN A 629 27.46 32.30 -1.85
N LYS A 630 27.40 33.27 -0.95
CA LYS A 630 27.94 34.63 -1.17
C LYS A 630 29.46 34.66 -1.16
N LEU A 631 30.12 33.78 -0.44
CA LEU A 631 31.57 33.61 -0.46
C LEU A 631 32.08 33.01 -1.78
N LEU A 632 31.27 32.10 -2.37
CA LEU A 632 31.61 31.46 -3.66
C LEU A 632 31.19 32.35 -4.86
N HIS A 633 30.09 33.10 -4.72
CA HIS A 633 29.55 33.97 -5.76
C HIS A 633 29.13 35.32 -5.17
N ALA A 634 29.94 36.31 -5.32
CA ALA A 634 29.80 37.62 -4.65
C ALA A 634 28.42 38.30 -4.88
N ASN A 635 27.77 38.02 -5.99
CA ASN A 635 26.47 38.57 -6.35
C ASN A 635 25.30 37.58 -6.14
N ALA A 636 25.52 36.43 -5.49
CA ALA A 636 24.48 35.47 -5.16
C ALA A 636 23.42 36.14 -4.26
N TYR A 637 22.13 35.95 -4.62
CA TYR A 637 20.94 36.50 -3.94
C TYR A 637 20.82 38.04 -3.94
N SER A 638 21.69 38.78 -4.64
CA SER A 638 21.54 40.21 -4.83
C SER A 638 20.44 40.57 -5.84
N LYS A 639 19.76 41.73 -5.70
CA LYS A 639 18.79 42.17 -6.71
C LYS A 639 19.49 42.39 -8.05
N TRP A 640 18.83 42.00 -9.15
CA TRP A 640 19.30 42.23 -10.50
C TRP A 640 19.21 43.72 -10.83
N ASN A 641 20.21 44.28 -11.47
CA ASN A 641 20.22 45.62 -12.00
C ASN A 641 20.19 45.59 -13.53
N GLU A 642 19.83 46.70 -14.16
CA GLU A 642 19.64 46.81 -15.64
C GLU A 642 20.95 46.51 -16.42
N GLU A 643 22.12 46.85 -15.88
CA GLU A 643 23.40 46.56 -16.53
C GLU A 643 23.73 45.07 -16.54
N GLU A 644 23.43 44.37 -15.44
CA GLU A 644 23.64 42.90 -15.34
C GLU A 644 22.68 42.16 -16.25
N GLU A 645 21.44 42.67 -16.40
CA GLU A 645 20.45 42.09 -17.30
C GLU A 645 20.84 42.24 -18.77
N LYS A 646 21.37 43.41 -19.15
CA LYS A 646 21.90 43.64 -20.51
C LYS A 646 23.08 42.72 -20.81
N LYS A 647 24.00 42.58 -19.88
CA LYS A 647 25.13 41.66 -20.01
C LYS A 647 24.68 40.19 -20.07
N LEU A 648 23.64 39.81 -19.31
CA LEU A 648 23.07 38.47 -19.37
C LEU A 648 22.49 38.17 -20.78
N VAL A 649 21.73 39.12 -21.36
CA VAL A 649 21.17 38.96 -22.72
C VAL A 649 22.31 38.87 -23.75
N GLU A 650 23.31 39.74 -23.65
CA GLU A 650 24.45 39.73 -24.55
C GLU A 650 25.24 38.43 -24.52
N TYR A 651 25.59 37.92 -23.34
CA TYR A 651 26.33 36.65 -23.21
C TYR A 651 25.49 35.44 -23.61
N TYR A 652 24.20 35.46 -23.35
CA TYR A 652 23.29 34.42 -23.76
C TYR A 652 23.11 34.40 -25.30
N SER A 653 23.05 35.56 -25.95
CA SER A 653 22.97 35.69 -27.43
C SER A 653 24.30 35.28 -28.10
N GLN A 654 25.43 35.38 -27.41
CA GLN A 654 26.73 34.88 -27.86
C GLN A 654 26.91 33.39 -27.71
N GLY A 655 25.86 32.66 -27.21
CA GLY A 655 25.87 31.18 -27.04
C GLY A 655 26.68 30.68 -25.86
N LYS A 656 27.00 31.52 -24.86
CA LYS A 656 27.67 31.09 -23.64
C LYS A 656 26.74 30.23 -22.77
N SER A 657 27.29 29.21 -22.16
CA SER A 657 26.58 28.34 -21.25
C SER A 657 26.16 29.06 -19.97
N VAL A 658 25.10 28.57 -19.30
CA VAL A 658 24.63 29.11 -18.01
C VAL A 658 25.75 29.10 -16.96
N THR A 659 26.62 28.11 -16.96
CA THR A 659 27.77 27.97 -16.08
C THR A 659 28.79 29.07 -16.34
N GLU A 660 29.15 29.36 -17.60
CA GLU A 660 30.06 30.44 -17.98
C GLU A 660 29.51 31.82 -17.63
N ILE A 661 28.21 32.05 -17.89
CA ILE A 661 27.54 33.32 -17.54
C ILE A 661 27.48 33.49 -16.01
N ALA A 662 27.24 32.42 -15.26
CA ALA A 662 27.25 32.42 -13.80
C ALA A 662 28.61 32.84 -13.22
N ALA A 663 29.70 32.32 -13.80
CA ALA A 663 31.07 32.67 -13.42
C ALA A 663 31.39 34.16 -13.73
N ILE A 664 30.99 34.66 -14.92
CA ILE A 664 31.25 36.04 -15.36
C ILE A 664 30.50 37.06 -14.49
N LEU A 665 29.19 36.79 -14.22
CA LEU A 665 28.33 37.67 -13.43
C LEU A 665 28.46 37.43 -11.92
N ARG A 666 29.32 36.50 -11.50
CA ARG A 666 29.54 36.07 -10.11
C ARG A 666 28.24 35.75 -9.37
N ARG A 667 27.33 35.08 -10.08
CA ARG A 667 26.04 34.61 -9.56
C ARG A 667 25.99 33.09 -9.61
N ASN A 668 25.09 32.49 -8.82
CA ASN A 668 24.86 31.05 -8.91
C ASN A 668 24.07 30.69 -10.18
N GLU A 669 24.30 29.49 -10.72
CA GLU A 669 23.66 29.00 -11.95
C GLU A 669 22.14 29.01 -11.89
N GLY A 670 21.56 28.69 -10.72
CA GLY A 670 20.12 28.73 -10.47
C GLY A 670 19.54 30.15 -10.60
N GLY A 671 20.30 31.18 -10.18
CA GLY A 671 19.94 32.60 -10.34
C GLY A 671 19.95 33.04 -11.80
N ILE A 672 20.95 32.61 -12.58
CA ILE A 672 21.06 32.89 -14.02
C ILE A 672 19.92 32.22 -14.78
N SER A 673 19.71 30.91 -14.59
CA SER A 673 18.63 30.14 -15.24
C SER A 673 17.24 30.69 -14.95
N SER A 674 17.00 31.09 -13.70
CA SER A 674 15.72 31.73 -13.30
C SER A 674 15.51 33.08 -13.98
N ARG A 675 16.58 33.88 -14.16
CA ARG A 675 16.48 35.19 -14.79
C ARG A 675 16.27 35.10 -16.31
N ILE A 676 17.00 34.18 -16.98
CA ILE A 676 16.82 33.85 -18.41
C ILE A 676 15.35 33.48 -18.69
N LYS A 677 14.76 32.61 -17.85
CA LYS A 677 13.34 32.24 -17.93
C LYS A 677 12.40 33.43 -17.74
N LYS A 678 12.73 34.32 -16.77
CA LYS A 678 11.90 35.46 -16.42
C LYS A 678 11.93 36.58 -17.49
N MET A 679 13.02 36.66 -18.25
CA MET A 679 13.20 37.58 -19.36
C MET A 679 12.68 37.06 -20.69
N GLY A 680 12.15 35.79 -20.72
CA GLY A 680 11.59 35.21 -21.95
C GLY A 680 12.60 34.89 -23.04
N LEU A 681 13.89 34.72 -22.68
CA LEU A 681 14.96 34.45 -23.63
C LEU A 681 15.00 32.97 -24.07
N ILE A 682 14.21 32.09 -23.45
CA ILE A 682 13.97 30.71 -23.91
C ILE A 682 12.66 30.75 -24.68
N SER A 683 12.73 30.53 -26.00
CA SER A 683 11.57 30.16 -26.80
C SER A 683 11.04 28.80 -26.26
N LYS A 684 9.71 28.60 -26.24
CA LYS A 684 9.05 27.34 -25.90
C LYS A 684 9.30 26.32 -27.02
N GLU A 685 10.51 25.85 -27.13
CA GLU A 685 10.83 24.58 -27.77
C GLU A 685 11.18 23.62 -26.65
N GLU A 686 10.41 22.53 -26.57
CA GLU A 686 10.68 21.39 -25.70
C GLU A 686 12.10 20.92 -25.99
N VAL A 687 12.95 20.94 -24.97
CA VAL A 687 14.27 20.33 -25.08
C VAL A 687 14.04 18.83 -24.99
N ASP A 688 13.96 18.18 -26.13
CA ASP A 688 14.11 16.73 -26.23
C ASP A 688 15.45 16.32 -25.60
N PRO A 689 15.50 15.15 -24.92
CA PRO A 689 16.75 14.65 -24.39
C PRO A 689 17.77 14.56 -25.52
N VAL A 690 18.96 15.09 -25.29
CA VAL A 690 20.08 15.07 -26.27
C VAL A 690 20.28 13.64 -26.72
N ALA A 691 19.90 13.33 -27.95
CA ALA A 691 20.09 12.04 -28.57
C ALA A 691 21.62 11.77 -28.64
N VAL A 692 22.05 10.68 -28.04
CA VAL A 692 23.42 10.21 -28.20
C VAL A 692 23.64 9.86 -29.67
N PRO A 693 24.64 10.41 -30.37
CA PRO A 693 24.90 10.07 -31.77
C PRO A 693 25.06 8.58 -31.91
N ILE A 694 24.40 7.99 -32.93
CA ILE A 694 24.52 6.58 -33.26
C ILE A 694 25.99 6.30 -33.60
N ASN A 695 26.61 5.38 -32.85
CA ASN A 695 27.99 4.91 -33.16
C ASN A 695 27.91 3.71 -34.13
N LYS A 696 29.04 3.38 -34.77
CA LYS A 696 29.12 2.30 -35.75
C LYS A 696 28.66 0.92 -35.30
N GLU A 697 28.60 0.67 -33.97
CA GLU A 697 28.09 -0.58 -33.40
C GLU A 697 26.55 -0.62 -33.29
N ASN A 698 25.92 0.54 -33.11
CA ASN A 698 24.47 0.65 -33.02
C ASN A 698 23.76 0.87 -34.35
N GLU A 699 24.50 1.33 -35.34
CA GLU A 699 24.00 1.66 -36.70
C GLU A 699 23.39 0.44 -37.45
N LYS A 700 23.97 -0.75 -37.21
CA LYS A 700 23.56 -1.97 -37.91
C LYS A 700 22.23 -2.56 -37.43
N TRP A 701 21.97 -2.55 -36.13
CA TRP A 701 20.70 -3.11 -35.60
C TRP A 701 19.56 -2.09 -35.57
N PHE A 702 19.89 -0.79 -35.46
CA PHE A 702 18.86 0.26 -35.44
C PHE A 702 18.33 0.53 -36.86
N GLY A 703 19.20 0.52 -37.89
CA GLY A 703 18.82 0.75 -39.28
C GLY A 703 17.77 -0.23 -39.82
N ASP A 704 17.78 -1.48 -39.33
CA ASP A 704 16.79 -2.49 -39.73
C ASP A 704 15.38 -2.16 -39.20
N TYR A 705 15.29 -1.46 -38.07
CA TYR A 705 14.00 -1.07 -37.44
C TYR A 705 13.59 0.37 -37.73
N GLU A 706 14.53 1.26 -38.04
CA GLU A 706 14.29 2.68 -38.29
C GLU A 706 13.35 2.89 -39.47
N VAL A 707 13.56 2.19 -40.59
CA VAL A 707 12.74 2.28 -41.79
C VAL A 707 11.32 1.78 -41.51
N GLU A 708 11.18 0.65 -40.80
CA GLU A 708 9.87 0.07 -40.46
C GLU A 708 9.13 0.98 -39.47
N LEU A 709 9.83 1.50 -38.46
CA LEU A 709 9.27 2.42 -37.46
C LEU A 709 8.81 3.72 -38.16
N GLY A 710 9.61 4.29 -39.04
CA GLY A 710 9.26 5.44 -39.85
C GLY A 710 7.98 5.25 -40.64
N GLN A 711 7.89 4.13 -41.39
CA GLN A 711 6.68 3.80 -42.15
C GLN A 711 5.44 3.62 -41.27
N LEU A 712 5.58 3.00 -40.10
CA LEU A 712 4.48 2.84 -39.14
C LEU A 712 4.00 4.19 -38.55
N TYR A 713 4.92 5.09 -38.24
CA TYR A 713 4.57 6.44 -37.77
C TYR A 713 3.91 7.28 -38.87
N GLU A 714 4.37 7.17 -40.13
CA GLU A 714 3.69 7.84 -41.26
C GLU A 714 2.28 7.28 -41.48
N GLN A 715 2.11 5.96 -41.46
CA GLN A 715 0.80 5.34 -41.56
C GLN A 715 -0.12 5.75 -40.44
N LYS A 716 0.39 5.82 -39.19
CA LYS A 716 -0.34 6.29 -38.03
C LYS A 716 -0.80 7.76 -38.21
N ALA A 717 0.07 8.63 -38.68
CA ALA A 717 -0.26 10.03 -38.92
C ALA A 717 -1.38 10.20 -39.98
N ILE A 718 -1.29 9.44 -41.08
CA ILE A 718 -2.31 9.43 -42.14
C ILE A 718 -3.67 8.92 -41.58
N ILE A 719 -3.64 7.88 -40.78
CA ILE A 719 -4.84 7.31 -40.14
C ILE A 719 -5.45 8.31 -39.14
N GLU A 720 -4.64 8.94 -38.31
CA GLU A 720 -5.09 9.96 -37.34
C GLU A 720 -5.71 11.16 -38.03
N GLU A 721 -5.09 11.67 -39.09
CA GLU A 721 -5.64 12.75 -39.92
C GLU A 721 -6.98 12.33 -40.55
N ARG A 722 -7.08 11.12 -41.09
CA ARG A 722 -8.31 10.59 -41.67
C ARG A 722 -9.43 10.47 -40.64
N ILE A 723 -9.11 10.04 -39.43
CA ILE A 723 -10.06 9.96 -38.31
C ILE A 723 -10.55 11.37 -37.94
N GLN A 724 -9.68 12.37 -37.90
CA GLN A 724 -10.07 13.76 -37.58
C GLN A 724 -10.97 14.34 -38.67
N ASN A 725 -10.65 14.11 -39.93
CA ASN A 725 -11.48 14.54 -41.05
C ASN A 725 -12.88 13.90 -40.99
N LEU A 726 -12.96 12.59 -40.74
CA LEU A 726 -14.25 11.91 -40.58
C LEU A 726 -15.04 12.43 -39.38
N ARG A 727 -14.39 12.72 -38.26
CA ARG A 727 -15.02 13.32 -37.07
C ARG A 727 -15.66 14.69 -37.41
N SER A 728 -14.92 15.53 -38.14
CA SER A 728 -15.44 16.84 -38.56
C SER A 728 -16.68 16.73 -39.46
N ILE A 729 -16.65 15.79 -40.41
CA ILE A 729 -17.78 15.53 -41.30
C ILE A 729 -18.98 15.00 -40.49
N ILE A 730 -18.79 14.09 -39.56
CA ILE A 730 -19.85 13.54 -38.73
C ILE A 730 -20.46 14.63 -37.83
N ILE A 731 -19.64 15.50 -37.21
CA ILE A 731 -20.15 16.65 -36.44
C ILE A 731 -21.04 17.52 -37.31
N GLN A 732 -20.58 17.92 -38.49
CA GLN A 732 -21.35 18.75 -39.42
C GLN A 732 -22.67 18.07 -39.82
N GLN A 733 -22.66 16.75 -40.08
CA GLN A 733 -23.90 16.04 -40.44
C GLN A 733 -24.84 15.93 -39.26
N MET A 734 -24.35 15.71 -38.04
CA MET A 734 -25.20 15.65 -36.84
C MET A 734 -25.82 17.00 -36.50
N GLU A 735 -25.08 18.11 -36.70
CA GLU A 735 -25.61 19.46 -36.59
C GLU A 735 -26.67 19.78 -37.63
N THR A 736 -26.41 19.40 -38.91
CA THR A 736 -27.33 19.67 -40.02
C THR A 736 -28.66 18.89 -39.84
N HIS A 737 -28.62 17.68 -39.30
CA HIS A 737 -29.78 16.83 -39.13
C HIS A 737 -30.37 16.90 -37.73
N ASN A 738 -29.82 17.73 -36.83
CA ASN A 738 -30.22 17.89 -35.43
C ASN A 738 -30.29 16.57 -34.66
N ASN A 739 -29.31 15.70 -34.87
CA ASN A 739 -29.22 14.40 -34.24
C ASN A 739 -28.30 14.45 -33.01
N GLU A 740 -28.82 14.07 -31.84
CA GLU A 740 -28.03 14.00 -30.61
C GLU A 740 -27.25 12.70 -30.49
N SER A 741 -27.77 11.60 -31.04
CA SER A 741 -27.11 10.31 -31.02
C SER A 741 -27.50 9.43 -32.22
N LEU A 742 -26.54 8.68 -32.75
CA LEU A 742 -26.71 7.71 -33.82
C LEU A 742 -26.06 6.39 -33.41
N ALA A 743 -26.76 5.31 -33.58
CA ALA A 743 -26.27 3.95 -33.30
C ALA A 743 -26.32 3.05 -34.54
N SER A 744 -25.27 2.30 -34.75
CA SER A 744 -25.18 1.22 -35.74
C SER A 744 -24.75 -0.07 -35.08
N SER A 745 -24.67 -1.17 -35.81
CA SER A 745 -24.14 -2.45 -35.27
C SER A 745 -22.67 -2.37 -34.78
N LYS A 746 -21.90 -1.37 -35.24
CA LYS A 746 -20.48 -1.25 -34.92
C LYS A 746 -20.16 -0.08 -33.99
N PHE A 747 -20.90 1.04 -34.09
CA PHE A 747 -20.60 2.29 -33.40
C PHE A 747 -21.84 2.93 -32.82
N THR A 748 -21.69 3.55 -31.65
CA THR A 748 -22.62 4.54 -31.12
C THR A 748 -21.91 5.88 -31.07
N ILE A 749 -22.49 6.91 -31.70
CA ILE A 749 -21.94 8.25 -31.81
C ILE A 749 -22.88 9.20 -31.09
N THR A 750 -22.39 9.95 -30.09
CA THR A 750 -23.14 10.96 -29.35
C THR A 750 -22.52 12.34 -29.60
N TYR A 751 -23.33 13.28 -30.04
CA TYR A 751 -22.92 14.66 -30.30
C TYR A 751 -23.14 15.53 -29.06
N TYR A 752 -22.13 16.30 -28.71
CA TYR A 752 -22.20 17.31 -27.65
C TYR A 752 -21.95 18.69 -28.28
N PRO A 753 -22.96 19.54 -28.33
CA PRO A 753 -22.82 20.87 -28.92
C PRO A 753 -21.80 21.74 -28.16
N SER A 754 -21.25 22.74 -28.84
CA SER A 754 -20.39 23.73 -28.20
C SER A 754 -21.16 24.45 -27.09
N ARG A 755 -20.53 24.67 -25.96
CA ARG A 755 -21.12 25.42 -24.84
C ARG A 755 -20.12 26.34 -24.20
N ILE A 756 -20.58 27.51 -23.80
CA ILE A 756 -19.82 28.47 -23.03
C ILE A 756 -19.87 28.04 -21.56
N THR A 757 -18.72 27.91 -20.94
CA THR A 757 -18.60 27.67 -19.50
C THR A 757 -17.87 28.82 -18.85
N MET A 758 -18.37 29.32 -17.73
CA MET A 758 -17.68 30.34 -16.93
C MET A 758 -16.52 29.69 -16.17
N GLN A 759 -15.35 30.30 -16.25
CA GLN A 759 -14.16 29.86 -15.52
C GLN A 759 -13.70 31.01 -14.62
N PHE A 760 -13.43 30.67 -13.34
CA PHE A 760 -12.89 31.62 -12.38
C PHE A 760 -11.44 31.96 -12.71
N ASP A 761 -11.11 33.26 -12.89
CA ASP A 761 -9.73 33.72 -13.06
C ASP A 761 -9.09 34.03 -11.71
N SER A 762 -8.44 32.98 -11.16
CA SER A 762 -7.79 33.07 -9.85
C SER A 762 -6.58 34.01 -9.82
N LYS A 763 -6.02 34.38 -10.98
CA LYS A 763 -4.85 35.27 -11.08
C LYS A 763 -5.30 36.73 -10.96
N LYS A 764 -6.35 37.06 -11.65
CA LYS A 764 -6.96 38.39 -11.61
C LYS A 764 -7.56 38.68 -10.22
N PHE A 765 -8.16 37.72 -9.59
CA PHE A 765 -8.67 37.76 -8.21
C PHE A 765 -7.61 38.08 -7.15
N LYS A 766 -6.36 37.67 -7.36
CA LYS A 766 -5.24 37.93 -6.45
C LYS A 766 -4.70 39.37 -6.50
N ASP A 767 -4.90 40.03 -7.61
CA ASP A 767 -4.27 41.32 -7.87
C ASP A 767 -5.24 42.52 -7.66
N GLU A 768 -6.53 42.27 -7.55
CA GLU A 768 -7.57 43.28 -7.42
C GLU A 768 -8.53 43.01 -6.25
N ASN A 769 -9.07 44.03 -5.62
CA ASN A 769 -9.91 44.00 -4.43
C ASN A 769 -11.23 43.23 -4.56
N GLU A 770 -11.68 42.68 -3.42
CA GLU A 770 -12.73 41.70 -3.19
C GLU A 770 -14.18 41.97 -3.65
N GLU A 771 -14.51 43.09 -4.28
CA GLU A 771 -15.92 43.50 -4.34
C GLU A 771 -16.79 42.95 -5.48
N LEU A 772 -16.29 42.25 -6.49
CA LEU A 772 -17.14 41.79 -7.59
C LEU A 772 -16.78 40.37 -8.13
N TYR A 773 -17.31 39.32 -7.50
CA TYR A 773 -17.19 37.95 -7.96
C TYR A 773 -17.48 37.78 -9.48
N SER A 774 -18.41 38.52 -10.04
CA SER A 774 -18.74 38.48 -11.45
C SER A 774 -17.63 38.99 -12.37
N SER A 775 -16.72 39.84 -11.91
CA SER A 775 -15.61 40.38 -12.68
C SER A 775 -14.47 39.42 -12.91
N TYR A 776 -14.41 38.36 -12.09
CA TYR A 776 -13.36 37.31 -12.14
C TYR A 776 -13.74 36.08 -12.93
N CYS A 777 -14.95 35.99 -13.44
CA CYS A 777 -15.42 34.92 -14.30
C CYS A 777 -15.28 35.27 -15.76
N ILE A 778 -14.42 34.59 -16.50
CA ILE A 778 -14.31 34.74 -17.95
C ILE A 778 -15.06 33.63 -18.68
N PRO A 779 -15.84 33.93 -19.73
CA PRO A 779 -16.46 32.91 -20.54
C PRO A 779 -15.39 32.13 -21.31
N LYS A 780 -15.41 30.77 -21.17
CA LYS A 780 -14.55 29.88 -21.93
C LYS A 780 -15.39 29.07 -22.88
N GLU A 781 -15.19 29.23 -24.15
CA GLU A 781 -15.84 28.43 -25.17
C GLU A 781 -15.27 27.00 -25.19
N LYS A 782 -16.14 26.04 -25.08
CA LYS A 782 -15.80 24.61 -25.26
C LYS A 782 -16.22 24.26 -26.68
N LYS A 783 -15.25 23.95 -27.56
CA LYS A 783 -15.51 23.48 -28.91
C LYS A 783 -16.40 22.26 -28.92
N ALA A 784 -17.25 22.14 -29.95
CA ALA A 784 -18.07 20.95 -30.16
C ALA A 784 -17.21 19.68 -30.23
N SER A 785 -17.70 18.58 -29.70
CA SER A 785 -16.99 17.32 -29.70
C SER A 785 -17.94 16.15 -29.91
N ILE A 786 -17.41 15.02 -30.38
CA ILE A 786 -18.12 13.75 -30.49
C ILE A 786 -17.41 12.67 -29.65
N VAL A 787 -18.23 11.78 -29.08
CA VAL A 787 -17.75 10.55 -28.47
C VAL A 787 -18.19 9.40 -29.36
N ILE A 788 -17.24 8.59 -29.83
CA ILE A 788 -17.47 7.41 -30.65
C ILE A 788 -17.11 6.18 -29.80
N LYS A 789 -18.11 5.33 -29.56
CA LYS A 789 -17.91 4.06 -28.84
C LYS A 789 -18.10 2.88 -29.80
N LEU A 790 -17.21 1.93 -29.72
CA LEU A 790 -17.32 0.66 -30.44
C LEU A 790 -18.33 -0.22 -29.72
N ASN A 791 -19.37 -0.68 -30.42
CA ASN A 791 -20.33 -1.61 -29.85
C ASN A 791 -19.69 -2.99 -29.75
N LYS A 792 -19.69 -3.60 -28.55
CA LYS A 792 -19.25 -4.99 -28.37
C LYS A 792 -20.17 -5.89 -29.21
N LYS A 793 -19.57 -6.83 -29.94
CA LYS A 793 -20.34 -7.93 -30.51
C LYS A 793 -20.91 -8.76 -29.35
N GLU A 794 -22.23 -9.01 -29.35
CA GLU A 794 -22.85 -10.06 -28.55
C GLU A 794 -22.32 -11.45 -28.96
#